data_94ae153bed2d75a615e6f823ddbd32f5
#
_entry.id   94ae153bed2d75a615e6f823ddbd32f5
#
_cell.length_a   1.000
_cell.length_b   1.000
_cell.length_c   1.000
_cell.angle_alpha   90.00
_cell.angle_beta   90.00
_cell.angle_gamma   90.00
#
_symmetry.space_group_name_H-M   'P 1'
#
loop_
_entity.id
_entity.type
_entity.pdbx_description
1 polymer ?
#
loop_
_entity_poly.entity_id
_entity_poly.type
_entity_poly.pdbx_seq_one_letter_code
_entity_poly.pdbx_strand_id
1 'polypeptide(L)'
;MSMEKNFNAKTAEAEILAEWEQKKCFAAGVNAKEGADSFSIMIPPPNVTGSLHMGHAFNNTLQDILIRWHRMKGFDTLWQPGQDHAGIATQMVVERKLSEEKMPGREELGREKFLEKVWEWKEESGDTIVNQLKRLGASCDWDRNRFTMDKGFHDAVLKVFVEMYNKGFIYRGKRLVNWDPHFETAISDLEVENIEVDGQFWHFKYPLADNETYIYIEKDDVGNVVLEEERDYISIATTRPETMLGDGAVAVHPSDERYASIIGKQVHLPLCDRTIPIIVDEYPDPEFGSGAVKITGAHDFNDYEVAKRNDIPLYALMDSKGEMRTDNHADNLVPRKYRGLSRFVAREQIVKDLDSIKLLIKIEDKKVMQPFGDRSKVVIEPMLTDQWFVDAQKIVDPAILAVKEGRTRILPERDKKVYFHWLENIEPWCISRQLWWGHQIPVWYDDEGNQYCATSEEEATILSGGKSLTRDPDVLDTWFSSGLWPIGTLGWPDETDEFKRYFPTDVLVTGFDIIFFWVARMMMMQLAVVEKEPFHTVYVHALVRDEHGKKMSKSLGNVLDPLELIDEYGADAVRFTLSAMAAMGRDLKLSTQRVVGYRNFGTKLWNAARFAEFNNCLPNKSFKPEDVKQTLNKWIVGEVAKTKHYMDNSLAQYRFNDTANGLYSFIWGKVCDWYVELSKPLFQGDDAEIKRETQQTMAWVIDQCLIMLHPIMPFITEKLWGEIAVRPNMLIHEDWPTYKADKLVDKRADQEITWTISLIENIRSVRSEMNVNAGAKTDMVLLDLSCDKRVALDDNLIMIKRLARVENVKEAKSAPKGSVTLTIDGGTICLPLSHLIDVSSEKSRLNKIMGKLNADIEGTQKRIANPKFVENAPAHVLAENKERLTQWTAEAERVAKAIDRLDEMI
;
A
#
# COMPACT_ATOMS: atom_id res chain seq x y z
N MET A 1 -8.93 14.95 40.10
CA MET A 1 -10.24 14.33 39.82
C MET A 1 -9.96 12.85 39.57
N SER A 2 -10.84 11.93 39.93
CA SER A 2 -10.64 10.52 39.64
C SER A 2 -10.93 10.28 38.16
N MET A 3 -10.07 9.47 37.49
CA MET A 3 -10.21 9.10 36.08
C MET A 3 -11.61 8.54 35.80
N GLU A 4 -12.15 8.85 34.62
CA GLU A 4 -13.42 8.29 34.15
C GLU A 4 -13.38 6.76 34.08
N LYS A 5 -14.56 6.12 34.24
CA LYS A 5 -14.66 4.66 34.22
C LYS A 5 -14.26 4.07 32.87
N ASN A 6 -14.62 4.74 31.78
CA ASN A 6 -14.38 4.28 30.41
C ASN A 6 -13.71 5.40 29.60
N PHE A 7 -12.82 5.02 28.71
CA PHE A 7 -12.26 5.93 27.71
C PHE A 7 -13.32 6.21 26.63
N ASN A 8 -13.58 7.50 26.36
CA ASN A 8 -14.42 7.93 25.26
C ASN A 8 -13.53 8.49 24.15
N ALA A 9 -13.25 7.66 23.15
CA ALA A 9 -12.36 8.01 22.05
C ALA A 9 -12.84 9.27 21.31
N LYS A 10 -14.12 9.34 20.94
CA LYS A 10 -14.67 10.44 20.13
C LYS A 10 -14.47 11.83 20.77
N THR A 11 -14.70 11.94 22.07
CA THR A 11 -14.51 13.20 22.81
C THR A 11 -13.03 13.50 23.02
N ALA A 12 -12.25 12.50 23.45
CA ALA A 12 -10.83 12.67 23.73
C ALA A 12 -10.02 13.03 22.47
N GLU A 13 -10.31 12.39 21.34
CA GLU A 13 -9.62 12.67 20.06
C GLU A 13 -9.84 14.11 19.61
N ALA A 14 -11.07 14.61 19.71
CA ALA A 14 -11.38 16.00 19.34
C ALA A 14 -10.69 17.01 20.27
N GLU A 15 -10.69 16.79 21.59
CA GLU A 15 -10.04 17.65 22.58
C GLU A 15 -8.53 17.70 22.35
N ILE A 16 -7.90 16.53 22.19
CA ILE A 16 -6.45 16.41 22.03
C ILE A 16 -6.00 17.04 20.71
N LEU A 17 -6.73 16.80 19.61
CA LEU A 17 -6.43 17.39 18.32
C LEU A 17 -6.45 18.93 18.40
N ALA A 18 -7.47 19.50 19.00
CA ALA A 18 -7.59 20.95 19.20
C ALA A 18 -6.42 21.50 20.05
N GLU A 19 -5.98 20.77 21.08
CA GLU A 19 -4.86 21.16 21.92
C GLU A 19 -3.53 21.09 21.17
N TRP A 20 -3.30 20.04 20.36
CA TRP A 20 -2.11 19.93 19.51
C TRP A 20 -2.02 21.05 18.48
N GLU A 21 -3.15 21.40 17.84
CA GLU A 21 -3.21 22.51 16.88
C GLU A 21 -2.94 23.85 17.55
N GLN A 22 -3.59 24.12 18.68
CA GLN A 22 -3.40 25.36 19.44
C GLN A 22 -1.95 25.56 19.88
N LYS A 23 -1.28 24.48 20.30
CA LYS A 23 0.11 24.50 20.76
C LYS A 23 1.13 24.34 19.63
N LYS A 24 0.68 24.19 18.38
CA LYS A 24 1.52 23.94 17.20
C LYS A 24 2.49 22.77 17.41
N CYS A 25 1.99 21.68 17.97
CA CYS A 25 2.80 20.52 18.36
C CYS A 25 3.47 19.80 17.18
N PHE A 26 3.07 20.10 15.95
CA PHE A 26 3.55 19.43 14.75
C PHE A 26 4.50 20.28 13.90
N ALA A 27 4.76 21.52 14.32
CA ALA A 27 5.63 22.42 13.59
C ALA A 27 7.02 21.81 13.36
N ALA A 28 7.62 22.09 12.20
CA ALA A 28 8.97 21.63 11.88
C ALA A 28 9.97 22.11 12.96
N GLY A 29 10.84 21.20 13.37
CA GLY A 29 11.87 21.48 14.38
C GLY A 29 11.36 21.64 15.81
N VAL A 30 10.04 21.55 16.06
CA VAL A 30 9.52 21.56 17.44
C VAL A 30 10.08 20.36 18.22
N ASN A 31 10.52 20.58 19.46
CA ASN A 31 11.17 19.57 20.30
C ASN A 31 12.57 19.10 19.81
N ALA A 32 13.17 19.76 18.81
CA ALA A 32 14.52 19.44 18.37
C ALA A 32 15.55 19.81 19.45
N LYS A 33 16.52 18.93 19.68
CA LYS A 33 17.65 19.20 20.56
C LYS A 33 18.66 20.09 19.86
N GLU A 34 19.42 20.87 20.63
CA GLU A 34 20.48 21.73 20.06
C GLU A 34 21.47 20.86 19.24
N GLY A 35 21.71 21.25 17.99
CA GLY A 35 22.58 20.52 17.07
C GLY A 35 22.04 19.18 16.55
N ALA A 36 20.74 18.91 16.73
CA ALA A 36 20.12 17.67 16.25
C ALA A 36 20.18 17.53 14.72
N ASP A 37 20.31 16.28 14.26
CA ASP A 37 20.12 15.94 12.86
C ASP A 37 18.66 16.16 12.43
N SER A 38 18.45 16.45 11.13
CA SER A 38 17.10 16.52 10.57
C SER A 38 16.54 15.12 10.31
N PHE A 39 15.22 15.02 10.34
CA PHE A 39 14.48 13.86 9.84
C PHE A 39 13.22 14.33 9.11
N SER A 40 13.12 14.04 7.83
CA SER A 40 12.04 14.57 7.01
C SER A 40 11.35 13.47 6.19
N ILE A 41 10.03 13.59 6.10
CA ILE A 41 9.17 12.78 5.22
C ILE A 41 8.27 13.73 4.43
N MET A 42 8.15 13.48 3.12
CA MET A 42 7.15 14.11 2.27
C MET A 42 5.95 13.18 2.15
N ILE A 43 4.77 13.68 2.48
CA ILE A 43 3.55 12.89 2.30
C ILE A 43 3.36 12.57 0.80
N PRO A 44 2.97 11.34 0.40
CA PRO A 44 2.41 11.16 -0.93
C PRO A 44 1.16 12.03 -1.07
N PRO A 45 1.19 13.07 -1.92
CA PRO A 45 0.11 14.06 -1.93
C PRO A 45 -1.18 13.42 -2.43
N PRO A 46 -2.26 13.34 -1.62
CA PRO A 46 -3.51 12.81 -2.08
C PRO A 46 -4.14 13.70 -3.16
N ASN A 47 -4.78 13.07 -4.14
CA ASN A 47 -5.50 13.73 -5.21
C ASN A 47 -6.74 14.44 -4.67
N VAL A 48 -7.01 15.67 -5.12
CA VAL A 48 -8.21 16.45 -4.75
C VAL A 48 -9.48 15.95 -5.45
N THR A 49 -9.67 14.63 -5.53
CA THR A 49 -10.76 13.96 -6.26
C THR A 49 -11.85 13.37 -5.38
N GLY A 50 -11.70 13.43 -4.07
CA GLY A 50 -12.68 12.91 -3.12
C GLY A 50 -12.09 12.54 -1.77
N SER A 51 -12.73 11.59 -1.07
CA SER A 51 -12.33 11.15 0.27
C SER A 51 -11.17 10.15 0.25
N LEU A 52 -10.44 10.08 1.35
CA LEU A 52 -9.38 9.10 1.58
C LEU A 52 -9.96 7.68 1.72
N HIS A 53 -9.16 6.68 1.36
CA HIS A 53 -9.46 5.26 1.54
C HIS A 53 -8.44 4.59 2.48
N MET A 54 -8.67 3.31 2.84
CA MET A 54 -7.82 2.57 3.78
C MET A 54 -6.34 2.51 3.39
N GLY A 55 -6.01 2.56 2.10
CA GLY A 55 -4.62 2.65 1.63
C GLY A 55 -3.93 3.95 2.08
N HIS A 56 -4.63 5.07 2.03
CA HIS A 56 -4.13 6.35 2.58
C HIS A 56 -3.98 6.30 4.09
N ALA A 57 -4.97 5.75 4.81
CA ALA A 57 -4.88 5.59 6.26
C ALA A 57 -3.68 4.73 6.66
N PHE A 58 -3.41 3.65 5.92
CA PHE A 58 -2.26 2.79 6.14
C PHE A 58 -0.94 3.51 5.90
N ASN A 59 -0.78 4.10 4.71
CA ASN A 59 0.42 4.84 4.33
C ASN A 59 0.76 5.94 5.35
N ASN A 60 -0.24 6.76 5.71
CA ASN A 60 -0.03 7.87 6.64
C ASN A 60 0.22 7.41 8.07
N THR A 61 -0.37 6.29 8.51
CA THR A 61 -0.08 5.73 9.83
C THR A 61 1.39 5.32 9.97
N LEU A 62 1.98 4.69 8.94
CA LEU A 62 3.39 4.30 8.96
C LEU A 62 4.33 5.49 9.00
N GLN A 63 4.03 6.53 8.23
CA GLN A 63 4.80 7.79 8.25
C GLN A 63 4.73 8.46 9.62
N ASP A 64 3.53 8.59 10.20
CA ASP A 64 3.32 9.24 11.49
C ASP A 64 4.06 8.53 12.62
N ILE A 65 4.12 7.20 12.59
CA ILE A 65 4.91 6.44 13.57
C ILE A 65 6.39 6.84 13.53
N LEU A 66 6.98 6.93 12.34
CA LEU A 66 8.37 7.34 12.18
C LEU A 66 8.60 8.79 12.61
N ILE A 67 7.69 9.68 12.23
CA ILE A 67 7.75 11.11 12.59
C ILE A 67 7.68 11.31 14.10
N ARG A 68 6.69 10.68 14.77
CA ARG A 68 6.55 10.79 16.23
C ARG A 68 7.75 10.20 16.96
N TRP A 69 8.24 9.05 16.51
CA TRP A 69 9.41 8.40 17.10
C TRP A 69 10.66 9.29 16.99
N HIS A 70 10.94 9.89 15.82
CA HIS A 70 12.11 10.77 15.66
C HIS A 70 11.92 12.08 16.42
N ARG A 71 10.71 12.66 16.44
CA ARG A 71 10.41 13.87 17.22
C ARG A 71 10.68 13.65 18.72
N MET A 72 10.23 12.54 19.27
CA MET A 72 10.48 12.18 20.67
C MET A 72 11.96 11.86 20.93
N LYS A 73 12.72 11.39 19.94
CA LYS A 73 14.19 11.25 20.02
C LYS A 73 14.91 12.58 19.98
N GLY A 74 14.22 13.68 19.68
CA GLY A 74 14.77 15.03 19.65
C GLY A 74 15.42 15.42 18.34
N PHE A 75 15.09 14.73 17.23
CA PHE A 75 15.47 15.16 15.88
C PHE A 75 14.75 16.45 15.47
N ASP A 76 15.37 17.21 14.58
CA ASP A 76 14.71 18.29 13.86
C ASP A 76 13.81 17.68 12.78
N THR A 77 12.52 17.53 13.12
CA THR A 77 11.61 16.67 12.36
C THR A 77 10.64 17.48 11.53
N LEU A 78 10.54 17.18 10.22
CA LEU A 78 9.54 17.71 9.32
C LEU A 78 8.70 16.58 8.69
N TRP A 79 7.39 16.60 8.86
CA TRP A 79 6.46 15.88 7.99
C TRP A 79 5.70 16.87 7.12
N GLN A 80 6.12 16.96 5.85
CA GLN A 80 5.59 17.92 4.89
C GLN A 80 4.26 17.42 4.32
N PRO A 81 3.12 18.09 4.58
CA PRO A 81 1.82 17.80 3.98
C PRO A 81 1.64 18.48 2.64
N GLY A 82 0.65 18.00 1.90
CA GLY A 82 0.13 18.67 0.72
C GLY A 82 -0.80 17.79 -0.10
N GLN A 83 -1.20 18.30 -1.27
CA GLN A 83 -2.20 17.70 -2.14
C GLN A 83 -1.80 17.84 -3.60
N ASP A 84 -2.23 16.88 -4.41
CA ASP A 84 -2.02 16.87 -5.86
C ASP A 84 -3.27 17.37 -6.60
N HIS A 85 -3.06 18.17 -7.65
CA HIS A 85 -4.13 18.71 -8.48
C HIS A 85 -4.80 17.64 -9.35
N ALA A 86 -4.14 16.51 -9.60
CA ALA A 86 -4.68 15.33 -10.30
C ALA A 86 -5.39 15.66 -11.62
N GLY A 87 -4.70 16.33 -12.53
CA GLY A 87 -5.17 16.88 -13.80
C GLY A 87 -6.46 16.32 -14.38
N ILE A 88 -6.36 15.20 -15.12
CA ILE A 88 -7.52 14.57 -15.78
C ILE A 88 -8.60 14.13 -14.77
N ALA A 89 -8.21 13.58 -13.63
CA ALA A 89 -9.17 13.04 -12.67
C ALA A 89 -10.01 14.15 -12.01
N THR A 90 -9.40 15.27 -11.65
CA THR A 90 -10.11 16.42 -11.06
C THR A 90 -10.99 17.11 -12.10
N GLN A 91 -10.48 17.32 -13.32
CA GLN A 91 -11.27 17.90 -14.40
C GLN A 91 -12.53 17.07 -14.64
N MET A 92 -12.41 15.75 -14.75
CA MET A 92 -13.52 14.83 -14.94
C MET A 92 -14.57 14.88 -13.80
N VAL A 93 -14.11 14.97 -12.54
CA VAL A 93 -15.02 15.07 -11.39
C VAL A 93 -15.84 16.35 -11.47
N VAL A 94 -15.22 17.46 -11.84
CA VAL A 94 -15.90 18.76 -11.99
C VAL A 94 -16.85 18.74 -13.18
N GLU A 95 -16.48 18.21 -14.34
CA GLU A 95 -17.35 18.07 -15.51
C GLU A 95 -18.60 17.23 -15.16
N ARG A 96 -18.42 16.13 -14.43
CA ARG A 96 -19.54 15.31 -13.96
C ARG A 96 -20.44 16.06 -12.98
N LYS A 97 -19.87 16.78 -12.01
CA LYS A 97 -20.61 17.62 -11.05
C LYS A 97 -21.46 18.67 -11.79
N LEU A 98 -20.87 19.37 -12.77
CA LEU A 98 -21.61 20.33 -13.61
C LEU A 98 -22.76 19.66 -14.36
N SER A 99 -22.55 18.47 -14.90
CA SER A 99 -23.59 17.71 -15.60
C SER A 99 -24.73 17.29 -14.66
N GLU A 100 -24.41 16.77 -13.46
CA GLU A 100 -25.39 16.39 -12.44
C GLU A 100 -26.22 17.58 -11.96
N GLU A 101 -25.59 18.76 -11.83
CA GLU A 101 -26.23 20.04 -11.47
C GLU A 101 -26.93 20.72 -12.66
N LYS A 102 -26.88 20.13 -13.86
CA LYS A 102 -27.44 20.69 -15.11
C LYS A 102 -26.88 22.07 -15.46
N MET A 103 -25.63 22.30 -15.12
CA MET A 103 -24.89 23.50 -15.49
C MET A 103 -24.31 23.36 -16.90
N PRO A 104 -23.95 24.48 -17.55
CA PRO A 104 -23.23 24.46 -18.84
C PRO A 104 -21.95 23.64 -18.76
N GLY A 105 -21.62 22.88 -19.82
CA GLY A 105 -20.37 22.14 -19.95
C GLY A 105 -19.16 23.06 -20.15
N ARG A 106 -17.94 22.48 -20.10
CA ARG A 106 -16.70 23.27 -20.18
C ARG A 106 -16.62 24.12 -21.45
N GLU A 107 -17.00 23.57 -22.59
CA GLU A 107 -16.94 24.29 -23.90
C GLU A 107 -17.88 25.51 -23.90
N GLU A 108 -19.02 25.42 -23.26
CA GLU A 108 -19.99 26.53 -23.18
C GLU A 108 -19.56 27.59 -22.13
N LEU A 109 -18.93 27.15 -21.03
CA LEU A 109 -18.39 28.04 -20.00
C LEU A 109 -17.15 28.81 -20.49
N GLY A 110 -16.32 28.18 -21.30
CA GLY A 110 -14.98 28.64 -21.64
C GLY A 110 -13.96 28.37 -20.54
N ARG A 111 -12.65 28.40 -20.91
CA ARG A 111 -11.54 27.96 -20.07
C ARG A 111 -11.49 28.66 -18.70
N GLU A 112 -11.61 29.98 -18.68
CA GLU A 112 -11.50 30.77 -17.44
C GLU A 112 -12.55 30.39 -16.42
N LYS A 113 -13.85 30.43 -16.80
CA LYS A 113 -14.95 30.11 -15.89
C LYS A 113 -14.97 28.64 -15.48
N PHE A 114 -14.54 27.75 -16.36
CA PHE A 114 -14.39 26.35 -15.99
C PHE A 114 -13.30 26.17 -14.93
N LEU A 115 -12.16 26.80 -15.07
CA LEU A 115 -11.08 26.77 -14.08
C LEU A 115 -11.50 27.35 -12.73
N GLU A 116 -12.34 28.39 -12.69
CA GLU A 116 -12.92 28.89 -11.45
C GLU A 116 -13.70 27.78 -10.72
N LYS A 117 -14.49 26.98 -11.46
CA LYS A 117 -15.22 25.84 -10.90
C LYS A 117 -14.31 24.73 -10.38
N VAL A 118 -13.19 24.50 -11.03
CA VAL A 118 -12.19 23.52 -10.56
C VAL A 118 -11.52 24.01 -9.27
N TRP A 119 -11.22 25.31 -9.15
CA TRP A 119 -10.68 25.89 -7.93
C TRP A 119 -11.67 25.83 -6.76
N GLU A 120 -12.98 26.11 -6.99
CA GLU A 120 -14.03 25.92 -5.98
C GLU A 120 -14.06 24.47 -5.46
N TRP A 121 -14.02 23.51 -6.38
CA TRP A 121 -13.95 22.07 -6.03
C TRP A 121 -12.70 21.73 -5.23
N LYS A 122 -11.54 22.26 -5.62
CA LYS A 122 -10.27 22.02 -4.91
C LYS A 122 -10.35 22.49 -3.46
N GLU A 123 -10.92 23.65 -3.17
CA GLU A 123 -11.08 24.14 -1.80
C GLU A 123 -11.96 23.17 -0.98
N GLU A 124 -13.13 22.78 -1.49
CA GLU A 124 -14.06 21.86 -0.83
C GLU A 124 -13.43 20.48 -0.57
N SER A 125 -12.85 19.88 -1.60
CA SER A 125 -12.24 18.54 -1.50
C SER A 125 -10.96 18.54 -0.67
N GLY A 126 -10.13 19.57 -0.81
CA GLY A 126 -8.87 19.70 -0.10
C GLY A 126 -9.05 19.80 1.42
N ASP A 127 -9.99 20.59 1.86
CA ASP A 127 -10.33 20.73 3.28
C ASP A 127 -10.85 19.42 3.86
N THR A 128 -11.66 18.69 3.10
CA THR A 128 -12.15 17.37 3.50
C THR A 128 -10.99 16.40 3.73
N ILE A 129 -10.04 16.31 2.81
CA ILE A 129 -8.87 15.43 2.90
C ILE A 129 -8.01 15.77 4.12
N VAL A 130 -7.71 17.07 4.33
CA VAL A 130 -6.93 17.52 5.50
C VAL A 130 -7.63 17.13 6.80
N ASN A 131 -8.93 17.37 6.90
CA ASN A 131 -9.70 17.00 8.09
C ASN A 131 -9.73 15.48 8.34
N GLN A 132 -9.79 14.67 7.29
CA GLN A 132 -9.70 13.20 7.42
C GLN A 132 -8.34 12.76 7.96
N LEU A 133 -7.23 13.34 7.47
CA LEU A 133 -5.88 13.05 7.95
C LEU A 133 -5.70 13.49 9.41
N LYS A 134 -6.21 14.66 9.79
CA LYS A 134 -6.21 15.13 11.18
C LYS A 134 -6.97 14.19 12.10
N ARG A 135 -8.12 13.69 11.69
CA ARG A 135 -8.91 12.72 12.45
C ARG A 135 -8.21 11.36 12.58
N LEU A 136 -7.39 10.96 11.62
CA LEU A 136 -6.51 9.80 11.74
C LEU A 136 -5.38 10.04 12.76
N GLY A 137 -5.13 11.27 13.15
CA GLY A 137 -4.05 11.67 14.07
C GLY A 137 -2.73 11.94 13.37
N ALA A 138 -2.74 12.27 12.08
CA ALA A 138 -1.52 12.61 11.34
C ALA A 138 -0.88 13.89 11.88
N SER A 139 0.38 13.82 12.30
CA SER A 139 1.14 14.92 12.90
C SER A 139 1.98 15.70 11.89
N CYS A 140 1.37 16.03 10.74
CA CYS A 140 1.96 16.89 9.73
C CYS A 140 2.10 18.34 10.21
N ASP A 141 3.09 19.06 9.71
CA ASP A 141 3.16 20.52 9.86
C ASP A 141 2.12 21.19 8.94
N TRP A 142 0.89 21.34 9.45
CA TRP A 142 -0.26 21.82 8.68
C TRP A 142 -0.11 23.27 8.22
N ASP A 143 0.70 24.08 8.88
CA ASP A 143 1.00 25.45 8.44
C ASP A 143 1.79 25.45 7.12
N ARG A 144 2.42 24.33 6.76
CA ARG A 144 3.17 24.10 5.51
C ARG A 144 2.41 23.32 4.45
N ASN A 145 1.08 23.19 4.57
CA ASN A 145 0.30 22.46 3.57
C ASN A 145 0.50 23.08 2.17
N ARG A 146 0.94 22.26 1.21
CA ARG A 146 1.25 22.69 -0.17
C ARG A 146 0.26 22.08 -1.16
N PHE A 147 0.11 22.75 -2.27
CA PHE A 147 -0.68 22.24 -3.39
C PHE A 147 0.17 22.32 -4.67
N THR A 148 0.14 21.27 -5.49
CA THR A 148 0.97 21.20 -6.70
C THR A 148 0.70 22.33 -7.71
N MET A 149 -0.41 23.08 -7.58
CA MET A 149 -0.74 24.24 -8.38
C MET A 149 -0.61 25.56 -7.63
N ASP A 150 -0.08 25.60 -6.40
CA ASP A 150 0.19 26.88 -5.73
C ASP A 150 1.31 27.65 -6.48
N LYS A 151 1.34 28.98 -6.30
CA LYS A 151 2.22 29.83 -7.07
C LYS A 151 3.68 29.39 -7.00
N GLY A 152 4.23 29.14 -5.82
CA GLY A 152 5.64 28.79 -5.67
C GLY A 152 5.97 27.44 -6.28
N PHE A 153 5.06 26.46 -6.14
CA PHE A 153 5.22 25.16 -6.77
C PHE A 153 5.07 25.24 -8.30
N HIS A 154 4.13 26.04 -8.78
CA HIS A 154 3.95 26.30 -10.21
C HIS A 154 5.22 26.89 -10.83
N ASP A 155 5.79 27.89 -10.19
CA ASP A 155 7.05 28.53 -10.64
C ASP A 155 8.20 27.50 -10.73
N ALA A 156 8.30 26.59 -9.76
CA ALA A 156 9.27 25.50 -9.79
C ALA A 156 9.04 24.54 -10.98
N VAL A 157 7.79 24.19 -11.27
CA VAL A 157 7.44 23.33 -12.41
C VAL A 157 7.85 23.96 -13.73
N LEU A 158 7.53 25.23 -13.94
CA LEU A 158 7.92 25.95 -15.15
C LEU A 158 9.44 26.05 -15.28
N LYS A 159 10.12 26.32 -14.20
CA LYS A 159 11.60 26.41 -14.16
C LYS A 159 12.24 25.08 -14.55
N VAL A 160 11.77 23.95 -14.00
CA VAL A 160 12.28 22.62 -14.36
C VAL A 160 12.03 22.31 -15.83
N PHE A 161 10.83 22.62 -16.36
CA PHE A 161 10.54 22.41 -17.77
C PHE A 161 11.53 23.16 -18.66
N VAL A 162 11.73 24.46 -18.40
CA VAL A 162 12.65 25.31 -19.18
C VAL A 162 14.10 24.81 -19.08
N GLU A 163 14.56 24.40 -17.90
CA GLU A 163 15.91 23.84 -17.73
C GLU A 163 16.09 22.53 -18.49
N MET A 164 15.14 21.62 -18.39
CA MET A 164 15.19 20.34 -19.11
C MET A 164 15.09 20.53 -20.63
N TYR A 165 14.28 21.50 -21.09
CA TYR A 165 14.22 21.87 -22.50
C TYR A 165 15.56 22.40 -23.01
N ASN A 166 16.17 23.31 -22.29
CA ASN A 166 17.46 23.90 -22.64
C ASN A 166 18.61 22.87 -22.63
N LYS A 167 18.53 21.86 -21.76
CA LYS A 167 19.47 20.72 -21.73
C LYS A 167 19.18 19.69 -22.85
N GLY A 168 18.14 19.86 -23.64
CA GLY A 168 17.73 18.92 -24.69
C GLY A 168 17.15 17.60 -24.19
N PHE A 169 16.60 17.60 -22.97
CA PHE A 169 15.88 16.45 -22.39
C PHE A 169 14.38 16.48 -22.69
N ILE A 170 13.84 17.63 -23.09
CA ILE A 170 12.45 17.79 -23.53
C ILE A 170 12.44 18.19 -25.00
N TYR A 171 11.57 17.55 -25.76
CA TYR A 171 11.38 17.82 -27.17
C TYR A 171 9.90 17.68 -27.57
N ARG A 172 9.51 18.33 -28.68
CA ARG A 172 8.22 18.14 -29.36
C ARG A 172 8.40 17.23 -30.54
N GLY A 173 7.53 16.25 -30.70
CA GLY A 173 7.61 15.34 -31.82
C GLY A 173 6.32 14.60 -32.10
N LYS A 174 6.21 14.10 -33.34
CA LYS A 174 5.06 13.31 -33.79
C LYS A 174 5.33 11.83 -33.49
N ARG A 175 4.58 11.28 -32.58
CA ARG A 175 4.69 9.86 -32.13
C ARG A 175 3.30 9.27 -31.91
N LEU A 176 3.25 7.94 -31.90
CA LEU A 176 2.06 7.22 -31.49
C LEU A 176 1.92 7.30 -29.96
N VAL A 177 0.73 7.67 -29.48
CA VAL A 177 0.40 7.77 -28.05
C VAL A 177 -0.94 7.08 -27.79
N ASN A 178 -1.16 6.66 -26.54
CA ASN A 178 -2.49 6.27 -26.09
C ASN A 178 -3.38 7.51 -26.00
N TRP A 179 -4.48 7.50 -26.75
CA TRP A 179 -5.43 8.60 -26.82
C TRP A 179 -6.79 8.19 -26.29
N ASP A 180 -7.30 8.97 -25.37
CA ASP A 180 -8.67 8.82 -24.88
C ASP A 180 -9.63 9.65 -25.74
N PRO A 181 -10.46 9.03 -26.59
CA PRO A 181 -11.34 9.79 -27.49
C PRO A 181 -12.55 10.42 -26.78
N HIS A 182 -12.83 10.04 -25.54
CA HIS A 182 -13.88 10.68 -24.72
C HIS A 182 -13.41 12.01 -24.13
N PHE A 183 -12.18 12.03 -23.61
CA PHE A 183 -11.57 13.24 -23.07
C PHE A 183 -10.80 14.06 -24.12
N GLU A 184 -10.62 13.48 -25.30
CA GLU A 184 -9.83 14.06 -26.41
C GLU A 184 -8.41 14.46 -25.96
N THR A 185 -7.72 13.58 -25.25
CA THR A 185 -6.37 13.81 -24.70
C THR A 185 -5.51 12.56 -24.74
N ALA A 186 -4.19 12.77 -24.84
CA ALA A 186 -3.22 11.72 -24.57
C ALA A 186 -3.29 11.31 -23.09
N ILE A 187 -3.12 10.01 -22.83
CA ILE A 187 -3.06 9.42 -21.51
C ILE A 187 -1.80 8.57 -21.35
N SER A 188 -1.42 8.31 -20.13
CA SER A 188 -0.28 7.42 -19.81
C SER A 188 -0.65 5.95 -20.02
N ASP A 189 0.35 5.09 -20.32
CA ASP A 189 0.14 3.65 -20.54
C ASP A 189 -0.54 2.96 -19.35
N LEU A 190 -0.41 3.52 -18.16
CA LEU A 190 -0.98 2.96 -16.93
C LEU A 190 -2.39 3.45 -16.62
N GLU A 191 -2.86 4.46 -17.35
CA GLU A 191 -4.26 4.84 -17.38
C GLU A 191 -5.05 3.99 -18.39
N VAL A 192 -4.37 2.96 -18.97
CA VAL A 192 -4.96 1.98 -19.89
C VAL A 192 -5.15 0.63 -19.18
N GLU A 193 -6.40 0.21 -19.06
CA GLU A 193 -6.77 -1.10 -18.55
C GLU A 193 -7.00 -2.08 -19.72
N ASN A 194 -6.17 -3.13 -19.83
CA ASN A 194 -6.40 -4.18 -20.80
C ASN A 194 -7.44 -5.17 -20.26
N ILE A 195 -8.61 -5.21 -20.90
CA ILE A 195 -9.74 -6.04 -20.47
C ILE A 195 -10.01 -7.09 -21.55
N GLU A 196 -10.16 -8.36 -21.12
CA GLU A 196 -10.59 -9.43 -22.01
C GLU A 196 -12.07 -9.27 -22.34
N VAL A 197 -12.38 -9.15 -23.62
CA VAL A 197 -13.75 -9.04 -24.14
C VAL A 197 -14.02 -10.07 -25.21
N ASP A 198 -15.30 -10.38 -25.42
CA ASP A 198 -15.73 -11.17 -26.56
C ASP A 198 -15.58 -10.32 -27.82
N GLY A 199 -14.71 -10.79 -28.70
CA GLY A 199 -14.39 -10.12 -29.96
C GLY A 199 -14.42 -11.08 -31.13
N GLN A 200 -13.98 -10.59 -32.27
CA GLN A 200 -13.91 -11.35 -33.48
C GLN A 200 -12.56 -11.19 -34.17
N PHE A 201 -12.22 -12.18 -34.96
CA PHE A 201 -11.03 -12.19 -35.79
C PHE A 201 -11.50 -12.36 -37.23
N TRP A 202 -11.27 -11.31 -38.04
CA TRP A 202 -11.73 -11.27 -39.43
C TRP A 202 -10.61 -11.64 -40.37
N HIS A 203 -10.85 -12.56 -41.32
CA HIS A 203 -9.90 -13.00 -42.32
C HIS A 203 -10.30 -12.42 -43.67
N PHE A 204 -9.41 -11.68 -44.33
CA PHE A 204 -9.62 -10.99 -45.59
C PHE A 204 -8.61 -11.43 -46.64
N LYS A 205 -9.01 -11.30 -47.95
CA LYS A 205 -8.13 -11.45 -49.07
C LYS A 205 -7.59 -10.08 -49.45
N TYR A 206 -6.26 -9.95 -49.59
CA TYR A 206 -5.62 -8.84 -50.25
C TYR A 206 -5.11 -9.32 -51.60
N PRO A 207 -5.80 -8.95 -52.72
CA PRO A 207 -5.41 -9.42 -54.07
C PRO A 207 -4.03 -8.98 -54.45
N LEU A 208 -3.25 -9.89 -55.07
CA LEU A 208 -1.96 -9.52 -55.69
C LEU A 208 -2.17 -8.54 -56.81
N ALA A 209 -1.28 -7.56 -56.99
CA ALA A 209 -1.29 -6.66 -58.12
C ALA A 209 -0.86 -7.40 -59.37
N ASP A 210 -1.09 -6.73 -60.55
CA ASP A 210 -0.64 -7.20 -61.86
C ASP A 210 -1.11 -8.63 -62.26
N ASN A 211 -2.22 -9.14 -61.68
CA ASN A 211 -2.77 -10.47 -61.87
C ASN A 211 -1.76 -11.58 -61.58
N GLU A 212 -0.85 -11.34 -60.62
CA GLU A 212 0.10 -12.35 -60.20
C GLU A 212 -0.57 -13.44 -59.35
N THR A 213 0.02 -14.67 -59.43
CA THR A 213 -0.38 -15.81 -58.61
C THR A 213 0.84 -16.44 -57.94
N TYR A 214 0.61 -17.24 -56.94
CA TYR A 214 1.65 -18.06 -56.31
C TYR A 214 1.06 -19.37 -55.78
N ILE A 215 1.89 -20.39 -55.58
CA ILE A 215 1.48 -21.64 -54.98
C ILE A 215 1.62 -21.49 -53.45
N TYR A 216 0.49 -21.54 -52.77
CA TYR A 216 0.41 -21.58 -51.32
C TYR A 216 0.49 -23.04 -50.85
N ILE A 217 1.46 -23.33 -49.97
CA ILE A 217 1.64 -24.68 -49.45
C ILE A 217 1.58 -24.60 -47.93
N GLU A 218 0.65 -25.36 -47.34
CA GLU A 218 0.56 -25.57 -45.88
C GLU A 218 1.02 -26.98 -45.53
N LYS A 219 1.88 -27.08 -44.51
CA LYS A 219 2.43 -28.35 -44.01
C LYS A 219 1.95 -28.62 -42.59
N ASP A 220 1.78 -29.87 -42.20
CA ASP A 220 1.57 -30.28 -40.82
C ASP A 220 2.86 -30.24 -40.00
N ASP A 221 2.74 -30.48 -38.68
CA ASP A 221 3.88 -30.47 -37.73
C ASP A 221 4.98 -31.50 -38.07
N VAL A 222 4.69 -32.43 -38.98
CA VAL A 222 5.63 -33.47 -39.42
C VAL A 222 6.22 -33.16 -40.82
N GLY A 223 5.78 -32.03 -41.42
CA GLY A 223 6.27 -31.55 -42.73
C GLY A 223 5.53 -32.10 -43.94
N ASN A 224 4.39 -32.82 -43.78
CA ASN A 224 3.59 -33.26 -44.92
C ASN A 224 2.72 -32.11 -45.44
N VAL A 225 2.57 -32.03 -46.73
CA VAL A 225 1.69 -31.05 -47.37
C VAL A 225 0.25 -31.40 -47.07
N VAL A 226 -0.48 -30.51 -46.41
CA VAL A 226 -1.92 -30.64 -46.07
C VAL A 226 -2.79 -29.82 -47.00
N LEU A 227 -2.24 -28.75 -47.59
CA LEU A 227 -2.90 -27.90 -48.57
C LEU A 227 -1.89 -27.39 -49.58
N GLU A 228 -2.27 -27.47 -50.84
CA GLU A 228 -1.54 -26.87 -51.98
C GLU A 228 -2.57 -26.26 -52.93
N GLU A 229 -2.51 -24.94 -53.08
CA GLU A 229 -3.42 -24.21 -53.96
C GLU A 229 -2.74 -23.02 -54.64
N GLU A 230 -3.17 -22.69 -55.84
CA GLU A 230 -2.78 -21.45 -56.50
C GLU A 230 -3.63 -20.33 -55.97
N ARG A 231 -2.98 -19.23 -55.49
CA ARG A 231 -3.62 -18.05 -54.91
C ARG A 231 -3.24 -16.82 -55.68
N ASP A 232 -4.21 -15.97 -55.91
CA ASP A 232 -4.08 -14.62 -56.43
C ASP A 232 -4.18 -13.56 -55.32
N TYR A 233 -4.11 -13.96 -54.06
CA TYR A 233 -4.25 -13.11 -52.88
C TYR A 233 -3.38 -13.58 -51.71
N ILE A 234 -3.02 -12.65 -50.82
CA ILE A 234 -2.51 -13.00 -49.47
C ILE A 234 -3.64 -12.87 -48.47
N SER A 235 -3.72 -13.83 -47.52
CA SER A 235 -4.72 -13.78 -46.43
C SER A 235 -4.23 -12.99 -45.27
N ILE A 236 -5.02 -12.03 -44.79
CA ILE A 236 -4.76 -11.20 -43.63
C ILE A 236 -5.82 -11.47 -42.55
N ALA A 237 -5.42 -11.56 -41.30
CA ALA A 237 -6.31 -11.71 -40.17
C ALA A 237 -6.15 -10.54 -39.21
N THR A 238 -7.25 -9.93 -38.75
CA THR A 238 -7.23 -8.74 -37.91
C THR A 238 -8.40 -8.71 -36.92
N THR A 239 -8.18 -8.10 -35.76
CA THR A 239 -9.22 -7.75 -34.79
C THR A 239 -9.78 -6.34 -35.02
N ARG A 240 -9.18 -5.56 -35.95
CA ARG A 240 -9.51 -4.15 -36.20
C ARG A 240 -9.67 -3.86 -37.71
N PRO A 241 -10.75 -4.34 -38.35
CA PRO A 241 -11.00 -4.12 -39.79
C PRO A 241 -10.99 -2.65 -40.19
N GLU A 242 -11.44 -1.76 -39.34
CA GLU A 242 -11.54 -0.31 -39.64
C GLU A 242 -10.17 0.34 -39.89
N THR A 243 -9.09 -0.20 -39.35
CA THR A 243 -7.75 0.37 -39.54
C THR A 243 -7.10 -0.05 -40.86
N MET A 244 -7.62 -1.08 -41.52
CA MET A 244 -7.06 -1.58 -42.80
C MET A 244 -6.94 -0.48 -43.88
N LEU A 245 -7.83 0.51 -43.88
CA LEU A 245 -7.81 1.59 -44.83
C LEU A 245 -6.50 2.41 -44.75
N GLY A 246 -5.77 2.32 -43.64
CA GLY A 246 -4.49 2.98 -43.41
C GLY A 246 -3.29 2.05 -43.51
N ASP A 247 -3.44 0.83 -44.03
CA ASP A 247 -2.30 -0.08 -44.15
C ASP A 247 -1.24 0.48 -45.07
N GLY A 248 0.01 0.44 -44.65
CA GLY A 248 1.18 0.84 -45.43
C GLY A 248 1.92 -0.33 -46.07
N ALA A 249 1.79 -1.53 -45.49
CA ALA A 249 2.42 -2.76 -45.99
C ALA A 249 1.69 -4.00 -45.46
N VAL A 250 2.04 -5.16 -46.02
CA VAL A 250 1.81 -6.50 -45.42
C VAL A 250 3.17 -7.09 -45.06
N ALA A 251 3.36 -7.46 -43.81
CA ALA A 251 4.59 -8.09 -43.31
C ALA A 251 4.45 -9.60 -43.22
N VAL A 252 5.52 -10.32 -43.57
CA VAL A 252 5.64 -11.78 -43.42
C VAL A 252 6.98 -12.10 -42.77
N HIS A 253 7.03 -13.17 -41.98
CA HIS A 253 8.25 -13.57 -41.31
C HIS A 253 9.28 -14.14 -42.31
N PRO A 254 10.60 -13.86 -42.19
CA PRO A 254 11.60 -14.35 -43.15
C PRO A 254 11.72 -15.88 -43.24
N SER A 255 11.31 -16.61 -42.19
CA SER A 255 11.28 -18.08 -42.19
C SER A 255 10.01 -18.70 -42.74
N ASP A 256 9.00 -17.89 -43.10
CA ASP A 256 7.72 -18.38 -43.59
C ASP A 256 7.79 -18.73 -45.09
N GLU A 257 8.08 -19.98 -45.41
CA GLU A 257 8.22 -20.46 -46.78
C GLU A 257 6.95 -20.27 -47.64
N ARG A 258 5.78 -20.16 -47.02
CA ARG A 258 4.49 -19.99 -47.70
C ARG A 258 4.45 -18.75 -48.58
N TYR A 259 5.14 -17.69 -48.18
CA TYR A 259 5.10 -16.38 -48.81
C TYR A 259 6.41 -15.97 -49.49
N ALA A 260 7.45 -16.83 -49.48
CA ALA A 260 8.79 -16.51 -50.00
C ALA A 260 8.77 -16.02 -51.46
N SER A 261 7.84 -16.56 -52.32
CA SER A 261 7.75 -16.20 -53.76
C SER A 261 7.08 -14.86 -54.00
N ILE A 262 6.40 -14.25 -53.01
CA ILE A 262 5.66 -12.99 -53.17
C ILE A 262 6.26 -11.84 -52.36
N ILE A 263 7.35 -12.08 -51.66
CA ILE A 263 8.10 -11.00 -50.96
C ILE A 263 8.54 -9.93 -51.98
N GLY A 264 8.34 -8.67 -51.64
CA GLY A 264 8.63 -7.52 -52.50
C GLY A 264 7.58 -7.20 -53.58
N LYS A 265 6.56 -8.05 -53.74
CA LYS A 265 5.45 -7.78 -54.63
C LYS A 265 4.43 -6.82 -53.99
N GLN A 266 3.47 -6.38 -54.82
CA GLN A 266 2.42 -5.45 -54.38
C GLN A 266 1.10 -6.17 -54.24
N VAL A 267 0.28 -5.74 -53.25
CA VAL A 267 -1.13 -6.14 -53.14
C VAL A 267 -2.05 -4.93 -53.30
N HIS A 268 -3.21 -5.13 -53.89
CA HIS A 268 -4.28 -4.15 -53.87
C HIS A 268 -4.86 -4.06 -52.44
N LEU A 269 -4.84 -2.88 -51.84
CA LEU A 269 -5.53 -2.67 -50.59
C LEU A 269 -7.04 -2.62 -50.82
N PRO A 270 -7.82 -3.55 -50.25
CA PRO A 270 -9.25 -3.60 -50.48
C PRO A 270 -9.95 -2.29 -50.12
N LEU A 271 -11.00 -1.96 -50.86
CA LEU A 271 -11.80 -0.74 -50.67
C LEU A 271 -11.05 0.59 -50.86
N CYS A 272 -9.77 0.54 -51.22
CA CYS A 272 -8.88 1.68 -51.47
C CYS A 272 -8.33 1.61 -52.90
N ASP A 273 -8.10 2.77 -53.54
CA ASP A 273 -7.48 2.85 -54.82
C ASP A 273 -5.95 3.02 -54.75
N ARG A 274 -5.29 2.02 -54.10
CA ARG A 274 -3.82 2.00 -53.96
C ARG A 274 -3.28 0.59 -53.72
N THR A 275 -2.02 0.40 -54.02
CA THR A 275 -1.27 -0.82 -53.69
C THR A 275 -0.34 -0.59 -52.53
N ILE A 276 0.02 -1.66 -51.82
CA ILE A 276 0.98 -1.68 -50.74
C ILE A 276 1.95 -2.87 -50.90
N PRO A 277 3.22 -2.75 -50.45
CA PRO A 277 4.20 -3.81 -50.61
C PRO A 277 4.03 -4.93 -49.58
N ILE A 278 4.49 -6.13 -49.99
CA ILE A 278 4.74 -7.26 -49.06
C ILE A 278 6.19 -7.16 -48.62
N ILE A 279 6.40 -6.96 -47.31
CA ILE A 279 7.72 -6.78 -46.72
C ILE A 279 8.08 -7.97 -45.83
N VAL A 280 9.38 -8.09 -45.50
CA VAL A 280 9.90 -9.06 -44.55
C VAL A 280 10.17 -8.37 -43.22
N ASP A 281 9.70 -8.98 -42.14
CA ASP A 281 9.97 -8.53 -40.78
C ASP A 281 9.89 -9.70 -39.80
N GLU A 282 10.63 -9.64 -38.69
CA GLU A 282 10.62 -10.69 -37.65
C GLU A 282 9.36 -10.62 -36.76
N TYR A 283 8.56 -9.56 -36.88
CA TYR A 283 7.36 -9.33 -36.05
C TYR A 283 6.21 -10.35 -36.29
N PRO A 284 5.83 -10.71 -37.54
CA PRO A 284 4.79 -11.69 -37.79
C PRO A 284 5.14 -13.08 -37.24
N ASP A 285 4.20 -13.70 -36.53
CA ASP A 285 4.33 -15.08 -36.09
C ASP A 285 3.77 -16.01 -37.15
N PRO A 286 4.58 -16.87 -37.79
CA PRO A 286 4.12 -17.81 -38.83
C PRO A 286 3.02 -18.76 -38.37
N GLU A 287 2.95 -19.05 -37.07
CA GLU A 287 2.00 -19.98 -36.47
C GLU A 287 0.68 -19.31 -36.07
N PHE A 288 0.63 -17.96 -36.11
CA PHE A 288 -0.54 -17.20 -35.69
C PHE A 288 -1.36 -16.67 -36.86
N GLY A 289 -2.64 -17.03 -36.92
CA GLY A 289 -3.57 -16.57 -37.95
C GLY A 289 -3.20 -17.05 -39.34
N SER A 290 -2.87 -16.13 -40.25
CA SER A 290 -2.39 -16.45 -41.62
C SER A 290 -0.85 -16.44 -41.69
N GLY A 291 -0.15 -16.04 -40.63
CA GLY A 291 1.30 -15.75 -40.66
C GLY A 291 1.67 -14.44 -41.37
N ALA A 292 0.72 -13.78 -41.98
CA ALA A 292 0.88 -12.48 -42.62
C ALA A 292 0.11 -11.40 -41.82
N VAL A 293 0.75 -10.29 -41.53
CA VAL A 293 0.22 -9.19 -40.71
C VAL A 293 0.12 -7.93 -41.57
N LYS A 294 -1.03 -7.26 -41.51
CA LYS A 294 -1.18 -5.90 -42.08
C LYS A 294 -0.43 -4.90 -41.18
N ILE A 295 0.22 -3.94 -41.74
CA ILE A 295 0.98 -2.92 -41.00
C ILE A 295 0.25 -1.58 -41.11
N THR A 296 -0.35 -1.17 -39.99
CA THR A 296 -1.06 0.10 -39.84
C THR A 296 -0.38 0.94 -38.77
N GLY A 297 0.81 1.45 -39.05
CA GLY A 297 1.67 2.08 -38.04
C GLY A 297 1.14 3.37 -37.40
N ALA A 298 0.02 3.93 -37.86
CA ALA A 298 -0.63 5.06 -37.21
C ALA A 298 -1.70 4.64 -36.17
N HIS A 299 -2.02 3.33 -36.04
CA HIS A 299 -3.11 2.82 -35.21
C HIS A 299 -2.77 1.59 -34.39
N ASP A 300 -1.49 1.16 -34.38
CA ASP A 300 -0.98 0.07 -33.56
C ASP A 300 0.50 0.31 -33.21
N PHE A 301 0.88 0.09 -31.95
CA PHE A 301 2.24 0.36 -31.49
C PHE A 301 3.28 -0.60 -32.09
N ASN A 302 2.93 -1.87 -32.27
CA ASN A 302 3.85 -2.84 -32.88
C ASN A 302 4.03 -2.53 -34.38
N ASP A 303 2.91 -2.26 -35.07
CA ASP A 303 2.93 -1.86 -36.49
C ASP A 303 3.70 -0.55 -36.69
N TYR A 304 3.66 0.38 -35.71
CA TYR A 304 4.43 1.63 -35.74
C TYR A 304 5.94 1.35 -35.76
N GLU A 305 6.42 0.43 -34.91
CA GLU A 305 7.84 0.08 -34.89
C GLU A 305 8.25 -0.68 -36.16
N VAL A 306 7.39 -1.57 -36.71
CA VAL A 306 7.64 -2.20 -38.01
C VAL A 306 7.70 -1.17 -39.12
N ALA A 307 6.75 -0.23 -39.15
CA ALA A 307 6.70 0.82 -40.16
C ALA A 307 7.95 1.71 -40.11
N LYS A 308 8.40 2.09 -38.90
CA LYS A 308 9.56 2.95 -38.70
C LYS A 308 10.86 2.30 -39.18
N ARG A 309 11.12 1.03 -38.86
CA ARG A 309 12.36 0.35 -39.28
C ARG A 309 12.38 -0.06 -40.75
N ASN A 310 11.19 -0.11 -41.41
CA ASN A 310 11.07 -0.43 -42.83
C ASN A 310 10.71 0.78 -43.71
N ASP A 311 10.73 2.02 -43.16
CA ASP A 311 10.39 3.26 -43.87
C ASP A 311 8.98 3.24 -44.51
N ILE A 312 8.01 2.59 -43.84
CA ILE A 312 6.62 2.51 -44.29
C ILE A 312 5.85 3.78 -43.89
N PRO A 313 5.11 4.42 -44.78
CA PRO A 313 4.32 5.59 -44.47
C PRO A 313 3.24 5.36 -43.43
N LEU A 314 3.00 6.35 -42.56
CA LEU A 314 1.99 6.32 -41.50
C LEU A 314 0.74 7.10 -41.93
N TYR A 315 -0.41 6.42 -41.95
CA TYR A 315 -1.66 7.02 -42.43
C TYR A 315 -2.67 7.08 -41.28
N ALA A 316 -2.87 8.26 -40.69
CA ALA A 316 -3.87 8.49 -39.65
C ALA A 316 -5.27 8.55 -40.25
N LEU A 317 -6.16 7.69 -39.78
CA LEU A 317 -7.53 7.55 -40.28
C LEU A 317 -8.58 8.20 -39.39
N MET A 318 -8.27 8.45 -38.12
CA MET A 318 -9.21 8.89 -37.10
C MET A 318 -8.87 10.28 -36.59
N ASP A 319 -9.90 11.00 -36.13
CA ASP A 319 -9.79 12.29 -35.46
C ASP A 319 -9.71 12.13 -33.94
N SER A 320 -9.71 13.25 -33.21
CA SER A 320 -9.61 13.28 -31.75
C SER A 320 -10.74 12.54 -31.03
N LYS A 321 -11.90 12.36 -31.65
CA LYS A 321 -13.07 11.64 -31.11
C LYS A 321 -13.09 10.16 -31.48
N GLY A 322 -12.08 9.70 -32.20
CA GLY A 322 -12.03 8.33 -32.72
C GLY A 322 -13.05 8.09 -33.85
N GLU A 323 -13.43 9.15 -34.55
CA GLU A 323 -14.27 9.09 -35.76
C GLU A 323 -13.38 9.11 -37.00
N MET A 324 -13.85 8.51 -38.06
CA MET A 324 -13.15 8.49 -39.34
C MET A 324 -13.02 9.93 -39.91
N ARG A 325 -11.81 10.39 -40.18
CA ARG A 325 -11.47 11.77 -40.59
C ARG A 325 -12.36 12.27 -41.71
N THR A 326 -12.81 13.52 -41.60
CA THR A 326 -13.67 14.18 -42.58
C THR A 326 -12.94 15.28 -43.35
N ASP A 327 -11.76 15.75 -42.92
CA ASP A 327 -10.99 16.80 -43.55
C ASP A 327 -10.57 16.43 -44.99
N ASN A 328 -10.18 17.45 -45.74
CA ASN A 328 -9.75 17.30 -47.11
C ASN A 328 -8.23 17.43 -47.28
N HIS A 329 -7.46 17.21 -46.26
CA HIS A 329 -6.00 17.16 -46.35
C HIS A 329 -5.55 16.02 -47.28
N ALA A 330 -4.42 16.19 -47.94
CA ALA A 330 -3.92 15.21 -48.91
C ALA A 330 -3.53 13.87 -48.30
N ASP A 331 -3.23 13.85 -46.98
CA ASP A 331 -2.91 12.67 -46.19
C ASP A 331 -4.15 11.93 -45.67
N ASN A 332 -5.37 12.45 -45.84
CA ASN A 332 -6.60 11.77 -45.46
C ASN A 332 -7.00 10.75 -46.52
N LEU A 333 -6.64 9.52 -46.32
CA LEU A 333 -6.90 8.41 -47.21
C LEU A 333 -8.25 7.71 -46.95
N VAL A 334 -9.05 8.20 -45.99
CA VAL A 334 -10.37 7.62 -45.70
C VAL A 334 -11.31 7.78 -46.88
N PRO A 335 -11.82 6.66 -47.49
CA PRO A 335 -12.80 6.76 -48.56
C PRO A 335 -14.04 7.52 -48.12
N ARG A 336 -14.61 8.34 -49.02
CA ARG A 336 -15.71 9.28 -48.69
C ARG A 336 -16.90 8.64 -47.98
N LYS A 337 -17.22 7.38 -48.31
CA LYS A 337 -18.35 6.68 -47.71
C LYS A 337 -18.18 6.34 -46.21
N TYR A 338 -16.96 6.33 -45.68
CA TYR A 338 -16.68 6.02 -44.27
C TYR A 338 -16.40 7.29 -43.43
N ARG A 339 -16.23 8.43 -44.03
CA ARG A 339 -15.90 9.71 -43.34
C ARG A 339 -17.00 10.09 -42.36
N GLY A 340 -16.64 10.52 -41.16
CA GLY A 340 -17.55 10.92 -40.09
C GLY A 340 -18.26 9.75 -39.37
N LEU A 341 -17.95 8.50 -39.74
CA LEU A 341 -18.47 7.35 -39.00
C LEU A 341 -17.59 7.11 -37.75
N SER A 342 -18.21 6.72 -36.66
CA SER A 342 -17.43 6.22 -35.55
C SER A 342 -16.63 4.96 -35.98
N ARG A 343 -15.46 4.72 -35.43
CA ARG A 343 -14.62 3.57 -35.77
C ARG A 343 -15.34 2.25 -35.70
N PHE A 344 -16.30 2.08 -34.78
CA PHE A 344 -17.07 0.84 -34.64
C PHE A 344 -18.12 0.68 -35.75
N VAL A 345 -18.81 1.76 -36.12
CA VAL A 345 -19.75 1.76 -37.26
C VAL A 345 -18.99 1.56 -38.57
N ALA A 346 -17.83 2.20 -38.73
CA ALA A 346 -16.96 2.01 -39.89
C ALA A 346 -16.50 0.55 -40.02
N ARG A 347 -16.12 -0.12 -38.88
CA ARG A 347 -15.77 -1.54 -38.84
C ARG A 347 -16.86 -2.42 -39.42
N GLU A 348 -18.09 -2.27 -38.91
CA GLU A 348 -19.23 -3.04 -39.42
C GLU A 348 -19.49 -2.84 -40.90
N GLN A 349 -19.40 -1.58 -41.37
CA GLN A 349 -19.64 -1.26 -42.75
C GLN A 349 -18.52 -1.81 -43.65
N ILE A 350 -17.27 -1.72 -43.26
CA ILE A 350 -16.11 -2.26 -43.98
C ILE A 350 -16.24 -3.77 -44.15
N VAL A 351 -16.61 -4.47 -43.09
CA VAL A 351 -16.80 -5.94 -43.13
C VAL A 351 -17.91 -6.33 -44.10
N LYS A 352 -19.04 -5.60 -44.09
CA LYS A 352 -20.16 -5.83 -45.04
C LYS A 352 -19.73 -5.55 -46.51
N ASP A 353 -18.96 -4.48 -46.70
CA ASP A 353 -18.45 -4.13 -48.01
C ASP A 353 -17.49 -5.19 -48.58
N LEU A 354 -16.56 -5.69 -47.75
CA LEU A 354 -15.62 -6.75 -48.09
C LEU A 354 -16.33 -8.07 -48.42
N ASP A 355 -17.39 -8.42 -47.68
CA ASP A 355 -18.22 -9.59 -48.00
C ASP A 355 -18.93 -9.45 -49.32
N SER A 356 -19.49 -8.27 -49.61
CA SER A 356 -20.19 -7.99 -50.84
C SER A 356 -19.32 -8.16 -52.11
N ILE A 357 -18.02 -7.90 -51.99
CA ILE A 357 -17.02 -8.05 -53.08
C ILE A 357 -16.25 -9.39 -52.97
N LYS A 358 -16.66 -10.30 -52.04
CA LYS A 358 -16.10 -11.65 -51.83
C LYS A 358 -14.63 -11.66 -51.39
N LEU A 359 -14.20 -10.62 -50.69
CA LEU A 359 -12.87 -10.52 -50.07
C LEU A 359 -12.91 -10.94 -48.60
N LEU A 360 -14.03 -11.17 -47.96
CA LEU A 360 -14.15 -11.77 -46.66
C LEU A 360 -14.00 -13.31 -46.78
N ILE A 361 -13.06 -13.90 -46.02
CA ILE A 361 -12.80 -15.34 -46.01
C ILE A 361 -13.66 -16.00 -44.91
N LYS A 362 -13.50 -15.55 -43.67
CA LYS A 362 -14.24 -16.07 -42.53
C LYS A 362 -14.23 -15.04 -41.38
N ILE A 363 -15.16 -15.23 -40.46
CA ILE A 363 -15.21 -14.53 -39.15
C ILE A 363 -15.09 -15.62 -38.11
N GLU A 364 -14.21 -15.37 -37.12
CA GLU A 364 -13.93 -16.29 -36.04
C GLU A 364 -14.14 -15.57 -34.71
N ASP A 365 -15.02 -16.11 -33.86
CA ASP A 365 -15.21 -15.54 -32.51
C ASP A 365 -13.99 -15.84 -31.64
N LYS A 366 -13.47 -14.82 -30.99
CA LYS A 366 -12.24 -14.91 -30.18
C LYS A 366 -12.27 -13.95 -29.00
N LYS A 367 -11.74 -14.38 -27.87
CA LYS A 367 -11.42 -13.48 -26.78
C LYS A 367 -10.26 -12.58 -27.18
N VAL A 368 -10.43 -11.26 -27.04
CA VAL A 368 -9.39 -10.27 -27.36
C VAL A 368 -9.14 -9.36 -26.16
N MET A 369 -7.89 -9.04 -25.96
CA MET A 369 -7.50 -8.01 -24.98
C MET A 369 -7.71 -6.64 -25.61
N GLN A 370 -8.57 -5.82 -25.01
CA GLN A 370 -8.92 -4.50 -25.53
C GLN A 370 -8.53 -3.42 -24.51
N PRO A 371 -7.82 -2.35 -24.92
CA PRO A 371 -7.41 -1.27 -24.06
C PRO A 371 -8.56 -0.32 -23.75
N PHE A 372 -8.84 -0.10 -22.47
CA PHE A 372 -9.84 0.87 -21.98
C PHE A 372 -9.17 1.93 -21.13
N GLY A 373 -9.63 3.17 -21.22
CA GLY A 373 -9.24 4.21 -20.28
C GLY A 373 -9.72 3.89 -18.87
N ASP A 374 -8.84 3.98 -17.88
CA ASP A 374 -9.18 3.68 -16.48
C ASP A 374 -10.26 4.62 -15.91
N ARG A 375 -10.37 5.83 -16.46
CA ARG A 375 -11.33 6.87 -16.06
C ARG A 375 -12.54 6.92 -16.95
N SER A 376 -12.34 7.00 -18.26
CA SER A 376 -13.41 7.12 -19.24
C SER A 376 -14.21 5.84 -19.43
N LYS A 377 -13.59 4.67 -19.20
CA LYS A 377 -14.12 3.34 -19.51
C LYS A 377 -14.51 3.17 -20.98
N VAL A 378 -13.92 3.97 -21.86
CA VAL A 378 -14.04 3.81 -23.31
C VAL A 378 -12.78 3.15 -23.89
N VAL A 379 -12.90 2.57 -25.07
CA VAL A 379 -11.77 1.95 -25.76
C VAL A 379 -10.79 3.03 -26.20
N ILE A 380 -9.53 2.88 -25.80
CA ILE A 380 -8.43 3.79 -26.14
C ILE A 380 -8.01 3.56 -27.59
N GLU A 381 -7.56 4.65 -28.25
CA GLU A 381 -7.08 4.62 -29.62
C GLU A 381 -5.59 4.98 -29.67
N PRO A 382 -4.71 4.11 -30.22
CA PRO A 382 -3.38 4.54 -30.58
C PRO A 382 -3.47 5.64 -31.66
N MET A 383 -2.97 6.84 -31.33
CA MET A 383 -3.11 8.01 -32.21
C MET A 383 -1.76 8.67 -32.47
N LEU A 384 -1.49 8.93 -33.74
CA LEU A 384 -0.30 9.62 -34.19
C LEU A 384 -0.50 11.15 -34.10
N THR A 385 0.13 11.79 -33.12
CA THR A 385 -0.05 13.21 -32.86
C THR A 385 1.23 13.89 -32.40
N ASP A 386 1.33 15.20 -32.58
CA ASP A 386 2.42 16.00 -32.05
C ASP A 386 2.24 16.23 -30.58
N GLN A 387 3.20 15.77 -29.77
CA GLN A 387 3.19 15.85 -28.32
C GLN A 387 4.55 16.32 -27.80
N TRP A 388 4.57 16.73 -26.53
CA TRP A 388 5.79 17.00 -25.79
C TRP A 388 6.25 15.75 -25.05
N PHE A 389 7.56 15.47 -25.13
CA PHE A 389 8.18 14.28 -24.54
C PHE A 389 9.39 14.63 -23.70
N VAL A 390 9.55 13.92 -22.59
CA VAL A 390 10.84 13.78 -21.91
C VAL A 390 11.59 12.63 -22.55
N ASP A 391 12.81 12.87 -23.01
CA ASP A 391 13.75 11.83 -23.45
C ASP A 391 14.33 11.11 -22.23
N ALA A 392 13.53 10.17 -21.70
CA ALA A 392 13.83 9.49 -20.45
C ALA A 392 15.14 8.70 -20.48
N GLN A 393 15.54 8.23 -21.67
CA GLN A 393 16.82 7.51 -21.85
C GLN A 393 18.04 8.38 -21.54
N LYS A 394 17.94 9.71 -21.71
CA LYS A 394 19.04 10.64 -21.38
C LYS A 394 19.21 10.90 -19.90
N ILE A 395 18.18 10.67 -19.08
CA ILE A 395 18.17 11.01 -17.64
C ILE A 395 18.04 9.82 -16.71
N VAL A 396 17.94 8.60 -17.24
CA VAL A 396 17.67 7.40 -16.46
C VAL A 396 18.90 6.84 -15.73
N ASP A 397 20.09 6.89 -16.32
CA ASP A 397 21.29 6.25 -15.80
C ASP A 397 21.66 6.69 -14.39
N PRO A 398 21.63 7.98 -14.02
CA PRO A 398 21.90 8.41 -12.63
C PRO A 398 20.92 7.80 -11.63
N ALA A 399 19.63 7.63 -12.01
CA ALA A 399 18.61 7.03 -11.15
C ALA A 399 18.85 5.53 -10.92
N ILE A 400 19.26 4.81 -11.96
CA ILE A 400 19.66 3.40 -11.86
C ILE A 400 20.90 3.26 -10.95
N LEU A 401 21.92 4.08 -11.16
CA LEU A 401 23.17 4.04 -10.39
C LEU A 401 22.94 4.36 -8.91
N ALA A 402 22.09 5.35 -8.59
CA ALA A 402 21.79 5.73 -7.21
C ALA A 402 21.27 4.55 -6.38
N VAL A 403 20.44 3.69 -6.98
CA VAL A 403 19.92 2.49 -6.30
C VAL A 403 20.92 1.34 -6.32
N LYS A 404 21.67 1.14 -7.41
CA LYS A 404 22.72 0.12 -7.51
C LYS A 404 23.83 0.34 -6.47
N GLU A 405 24.23 1.57 -6.26
CA GLU A 405 25.27 1.98 -5.31
C GLU A 405 24.77 2.11 -3.86
N GLY A 406 23.47 2.02 -3.64
CA GLY A 406 22.83 2.11 -2.32
C GLY A 406 22.71 3.52 -1.76
N ARG A 407 22.89 4.56 -2.57
CA ARG A 407 22.64 5.98 -2.20
C ARG A 407 21.17 6.21 -1.93
N THR A 408 20.31 5.53 -2.68
CA THR A 408 18.88 5.34 -2.36
C THR A 408 18.60 3.86 -2.14
N ARG A 409 17.98 3.52 -1.00
CA ARG A 409 17.59 2.15 -0.65
C ARG A 409 16.11 1.92 -0.93
N ILE A 410 15.76 0.82 -1.60
CA ILE A 410 14.36 0.39 -1.78
C ILE A 410 14.09 -0.81 -0.88
N LEU A 411 13.05 -0.73 -0.05
CA LEU A 411 12.63 -1.77 0.88
C LEU A 411 11.15 -2.14 0.63
N PRO A 412 10.80 -3.44 0.58
CA PRO A 412 11.69 -4.61 0.62
C PRO A 412 12.57 -4.73 -0.63
N GLU A 413 13.72 -5.37 -0.49
CA GLU A 413 14.71 -5.50 -1.58
C GLU A 413 14.17 -6.13 -2.89
N ARG A 414 13.15 -6.97 -2.80
CA ARG A 414 12.53 -7.59 -3.97
C ARG A 414 11.95 -6.56 -4.95
N ASP A 415 11.51 -5.41 -4.44
CA ASP A 415 10.84 -4.38 -5.24
C ASP A 415 11.85 -3.55 -6.05
N LYS A 416 13.17 -3.66 -5.76
CA LYS A 416 14.22 -3.17 -6.65
C LYS A 416 14.14 -3.75 -8.06
N LYS A 417 13.70 -5.02 -8.19
CA LYS A 417 13.57 -5.68 -9.50
C LYS A 417 12.54 -4.97 -10.38
N VAL A 418 11.45 -4.51 -9.79
CA VAL A 418 10.40 -3.77 -10.50
C VAL A 418 10.95 -2.40 -10.94
N TYR A 419 11.63 -1.70 -10.04
CA TYR A 419 12.28 -0.42 -10.34
C TYR A 419 13.26 -0.54 -11.52
N PHE A 420 14.17 -1.51 -11.49
CA PHE A 420 15.14 -1.71 -12.57
C PHE A 420 14.49 -2.16 -13.88
N HIS A 421 13.51 -3.07 -13.82
CA HIS A 421 12.82 -3.55 -15.02
C HIS A 421 12.19 -2.38 -15.82
N TRP A 422 11.56 -1.44 -15.14
CA TRP A 422 10.97 -0.28 -15.78
C TRP A 422 12.01 0.71 -16.31
N LEU A 423 13.08 0.96 -15.56
CA LEU A 423 14.08 1.94 -15.94
C LEU A 423 15.02 1.43 -17.05
N GLU A 424 15.35 0.16 -17.04
CA GLU A 424 16.20 -0.45 -18.06
C GLU A 424 15.48 -0.60 -19.42
N ASN A 425 14.15 -0.54 -19.44
CA ASN A 425 13.32 -0.59 -20.66
C ASN A 425 12.51 0.69 -20.84
N ILE A 426 13.04 1.83 -20.42
CA ILE A 426 12.28 3.07 -20.41
C ILE A 426 12.12 3.66 -21.81
N GLU A 427 10.89 4.02 -22.15
CA GLU A 427 10.50 4.72 -23.36
C GLU A 427 10.37 6.25 -23.13
N PRO A 428 10.42 7.07 -24.17
CA PRO A 428 10.13 8.49 -24.03
C PRO A 428 8.77 8.76 -23.41
N TRP A 429 8.75 9.62 -22.39
CA TRP A 429 7.54 9.92 -21.63
C TRP A 429 6.78 11.10 -22.24
N CYS A 430 5.56 10.87 -22.74
CA CYS A 430 4.64 11.91 -23.18
C CYS A 430 4.14 12.74 -21.99
N ILE A 431 4.46 14.05 -21.98
CA ILE A 431 4.16 14.96 -20.86
C ILE A 431 3.09 16.00 -21.19
N SER A 432 2.55 16.05 -22.39
CA SER A 432 1.48 16.97 -22.75
C SER A 432 0.10 16.31 -22.63
N ARG A 433 -0.87 17.10 -22.16
CA ARG A 433 -2.28 16.72 -22.02
C ARG A 433 -3.16 17.83 -22.59
N GLN A 434 -4.16 17.47 -23.37
CA GLN A 434 -5.13 18.38 -23.98
C GLN A 434 -6.27 18.68 -23.00
N LEU A 435 -5.89 19.09 -21.79
CA LEU A 435 -6.76 19.45 -20.69
C LEU A 435 -6.69 20.96 -20.41
N TRP A 436 -7.59 21.48 -19.61
CA TRP A 436 -7.55 22.86 -19.15
C TRP A 436 -7.00 22.99 -17.74
N TRP A 437 -7.19 21.96 -16.90
CA TRP A 437 -6.72 21.92 -15.52
C TRP A 437 -5.33 21.29 -15.42
N GLY A 438 -4.35 22.10 -15.05
CA GLY A 438 -2.95 21.69 -14.90
C GLY A 438 -1.98 22.85 -15.18
N HIS A 439 -0.69 22.54 -15.14
CA HIS A 439 0.37 23.51 -15.49
C HIS A 439 0.45 23.67 -17.00
N GLN A 440 0.05 24.81 -17.51
CA GLN A 440 0.12 25.07 -18.94
C GLN A 440 1.57 25.10 -19.41
N ILE A 441 1.85 24.42 -20.53
CA ILE A 441 3.19 24.28 -21.08
C ILE A 441 3.82 25.65 -21.35
N PRO A 442 5.07 25.90 -20.87
CA PRO A 442 5.69 27.22 -20.95
C PRO A 442 6.46 27.41 -22.28
N VAL A 443 5.76 27.22 -23.38
CA VAL A 443 6.28 27.44 -24.75
C VAL A 443 5.31 28.32 -25.51
N TRP A 444 5.86 29.29 -26.21
CA TRP A 444 5.11 30.21 -27.06
C TRP A 444 5.52 30.06 -28.51
N TYR A 445 4.61 30.31 -29.41
CA TYR A 445 4.79 30.21 -30.83
C TYR A 445 4.55 31.56 -31.51
N ASP A 446 5.41 31.95 -32.45
CA ASP A 446 5.12 33.07 -33.39
C ASP A 446 4.28 32.56 -34.58
N ASP A 447 3.84 33.47 -35.42
CA ASP A 447 3.02 33.19 -36.62
C ASP A 447 3.74 32.28 -37.64
N GLU A 448 5.07 32.15 -37.54
CA GLU A 448 5.89 31.29 -38.38
C GLU A 448 6.06 29.88 -37.79
N GLY A 449 5.56 29.65 -36.54
CA GLY A 449 5.67 28.39 -35.82
C GLY A 449 7.00 28.19 -35.05
N ASN A 450 7.82 29.25 -34.92
CA ASN A 450 9.03 29.16 -34.12
C ASN A 450 8.66 29.08 -32.64
N GLN A 451 9.43 28.28 -31.87
CA GLN A 451 9.19 27.96 -30.44
C GLN A 451 10.07 28.83 -29.54
N TYR A 452 9.47 29.41 -28.51
CA TYR A 452 10.15 30.19 -27.48
C TYR A 452 9.79 29.62 -26.11
N CYS A 453 10.71 28.90 -25.50
CA CYS A 453 10.53 28.27 -24.17
C CYS A 453 11.04 29.23 -23.07
N ALA A 454 10.16 29.63 -22.19
CA ALA A 454 10.44 30.63 -21.16
C ALA A 454 9.59 30.39 -19.89
N THR A 455 9.93 30.99 -18.76
CA THR A 455 9.13 30.87 -17.54
C THR A 455 7.95 31.85 -17.51
N SER A 456 7.98 32.89 -18.34
CA SER A 456 6.90 33.88 -18.45
C SER A 456 6.73 34.36 -19.89
N GLU A 457 5.61 35.03 -20.16
CA GLU A 457 5.30 35.63 -21.46
C GLU A 457 6.24 36.79 -21.77
N GLU A 458 6.63 37.56 -20.77
CA GLU A 458 7.57 38.66 -20.89
C GLU A 458 8.95 38.14 -21.33
N GLU A 459 9.43 37.06 -20.74
CA GLU A 459 10.68 36.43 -21.13
C GLU A 459 10.60 35.89 -22.58
N ALA A 460 9.50 35.21 -22.92
CA ALA A 460 9.27 34.71 -24.28
C ALA A 460 9.21 35.85 -25.30
N THR A 461 8.58 36.96 -24.95
CA THR A 461 8.53 38.17 -25.82
C THR A 461 9.92 38.78 -26.06
N ILE A 462 10.77 38.78 -25.04
CA ILE A 462 12.17 39.22 -25.20
C ILE A 462 12.92 38.24 -26.13
N LEU A 463 12.79 36.93 -25.91
CA LEU A 463 13.45 35.92 -26.75
C LEU A 463 13.00 35.96 -28.21
N SER A 464 11.75 36.31 -28.48
CA SER A 464 11.18 36.41 -29.82
C SER A 464 11.54 37.74 -30.54
N GLY A 465 12.13 38.68 -29.81
CA GLY A 465 12.39 40.04 -30.32
C GLY A 465 11.12 40.89 -30.46
N GLY A 466 10.10 40.65 -29.64
CA GLY A 466 8.86 41.44 -29.59
C GLY A 466 7.79 40.99 -30.60
N LYS A 467 7.85 39.77 -31.11
CA LYS A 467 6.83 39.18 -31.98
C LYS A 467 5.52 38.93 -31.22
N SER A 468 4.41 38.84 -31.94
CA SER A 468 3.14 38.34 -31.40
C SER A 468 3.29 36.86 -31.11
N LEU A 469 2.90 36.44 -29.91
CA LEU A 469 3.08 35.06 -29.43
C LEU A 469 1.76 34.45 -28.97
N THR A 470 1.61 33.17 -29.26
CA THR A 470 0.52 32.32 -28.72
C THR A 470 1.12 31.24 -27.87
N ARG A 471 0.65 31.11 -26.63
CA ARG A 471 1.11 30.05 -25.70
C ARG A 471 0.54 28.68 -26.08
N ASP A 472 1.33 27.66 -25.94
CA ASP A 472 0.89 26.25 -26.09
C ASP A 472 -0.38 26.01 -25.25
N PRO A 473 -1.49 25.48 -25.82
CA PRO A 473 -2.75 25.32 -25.12
C PRO A 473 -2.75 24.16 -24.15
N ASP A 474 -1.84 23.20 -24.31
CA ASP A 474 -1.78 21.98 -23.52
C ASP A 474 -1.24 22.24 -22.11
N VAL A 475 -1.55 21.32 -21.21
CA VAL A 475 -0.99 21.30 -19.86
C VAL A 475 -0.06 20.10 -19.67
N LEU A 476 0.79 20.17 -18.65
CA LEU A 476 1.70 19.09 -18.30
C LEU A 476 0.95 17.92 -17.63
N ASP A 477 1.44 16.72 -17.87
CA ASP A 477 1.07 15.51 -17.13
C ASP A 477 1.22 15.77 -15.62
N THR A 478 0.24 15.34 -14.83
CA THR A 478 0.24 15.42 -13.35
C THR A 478 1.54 14.87 -12.76
N TRP A 479 2.04 13.77 -13.30
CA TRP A 479 3.27 13.17 -12.82
C TRP A 479 4.54 14.00 -13.05
N PHE A 480 4.52 14.98 -13.95
CA PHE A 480 5.61 15.90 -14.13
C PHE A 480 5.76 16.81 -12.91
N SER A 481 4.67 17.42 -12.46
CA SER A 481 4.67 18.23 -11.23
C SER A 481 4.86 17.38 -9.98
N SER A 482 4.19 16.23 -9.86
CA SER A 482 4.34 15.30 -8.73
C SER A 482 5.76 14.75 -8.59
N GLY A 483 6.51 14.65 -9.71
CA GLY A 483 7.93 14.30 -9.75
C GLY A 483 8.85 15.33 -9.09
N LEU A 484 8.38 16.53 -8.84
CA LEU A 484 9.13 17.61 -8.20
C LEU A 484 8.78 17.78 -6.72
N TRP A 485 7.93 16.90 -6.16
CA TRP A 485 7.38 17.04 -4.84
C TRP A 485 8.41 17.32 -3.74
N PRO A 486 9.53 16.59 -3.60
CA PRO A 486 10.54 16.87 -2.57
C PRO A 486 11.18 18.26 -2.65
N ILE A 487 11.43 18.78 -3.84
CA ILE A 487 12.09 20.09 -4.00
C ILE A 487 11.08 21.23 -4.01
N GLY A 488 9.98 21.10 -4.74
CA GLY A 488 8.98 22.16 -4.88
C GLY A 488 8.28 22.50 -3.57
N THR A 489 8.06 21.53 -2.68
CA THR A 489 7.47 21.75 -1.36
C THR A 489 8.39 22.53 -0.41
N LEU A 490 9.69 22.43 -0.61
CA LEU A 490 10.71 23.09 0.20
C LEU A 490 11.16 24.45 -0.38
N GLY A 491 10.52 24.90 -1.48
CA GLY A 491 10.70 26.23 -2.03
C GLY A 491 11.73 26.35 -3.14
N TRP A 492 12.30 25.25 -3.65
CA TRP A 492 13.15 25.31 -4.84
C TRP A 492 12.37 25.97 -6.02
N PRO A 493 12.98 26.81 -6.86
CA PRO A 493 14.43 26.99 -7.09
C PRO A 493 15.12 27.96 -6.12
N ASP A 494 14.42 28.53 -5.16
CA ASP A 494 15.05 29.42 -4.18
C ASP A 494 15.88 28.58 -3.19
N GLU A 495 17.01 29.15 -2.75
CA GLU A 495 17.91 28.54 -1.73
C GLU A 495 17.35 28.75 -0.32
N THR A 496 16.13 28.25 -0.06
CA THR A 496 15.46 28.38 1.23
C THR A 496 16.20 27.64 2.35
N ASP A 497 16.01 28.05 3.58
CA ASP A 497 16.59 27.37 4.75
C ASP A 497 16.00 25.97 4.89
N GLU A 498 14.72 25.79 4.53
CA GLU A 498 14.03 24.50 4.53
C GLU A 498 14.63 23.54 3.50
N PHE A 499 14.89 24.01 2.27
CA PHE A 499 15.53 23.20 1.24
C PHE A 499 16.92 22.74 1.68
N LYS A 500 17.72 23.63 2.25
CA LYS A 500 19.06 23.29 2.77
C LYS A 500 19.00 22.31 3.93
N ARG A 501 17.95 22.39 4.76
CA ARG A 501 17.82 21.60 5.98
C ARG A 501 17.24 20.22 5.79
N TYR A 502 16.21 20.10 4.95
CA TYR A 502 15.37 18.88 4.85
C TYR A 502 15.49 18.16 3.52
N PHE A 503 16.31 18.64 2.58
CA PHE A 503 16.57 17.96 1.32
C PHE A 503 18.01 17.42 1.26
N PRO A 504 18.25 16.15 0.88
CA PRO A 504 17.30 15.09 0.55
C PRO A 504 16.42 14.67 1.73
N THR A 505 15.23 14.13 1.46
CA THR A 505 14.39 13.60 2.53
C THR A 505 14.87 12.25 3.02
N ASP A 506 14.54 11.86 4.26
CA ASP A 506 15.08 10.62 4.84
C ASP A 506 14.35 9.39 4.32
N VAL A 507 13.03 9.45 4.32
CA VAL A 507 12.18 8.31 3.95
C VAL A 507 11.04 8.75 3.07
N LEU A 508 10.83 8.00 1.98
CA LEU A 508 9.60 8.03 1.19
C LEU A 508 8.81 6.76 1.48
N VAL A 509 7.57 6.88 1.93
CA VAL A 509 6.65 5.75 2.11
C VAL A 509 5.63 5.75 0.98
N THR A 510 5.55 4.68 0.23
CA THR A 510 4.74 4.61 -0.99
C THR A 510 4.10 3.24 -1.19
N GLY A 511 3.04 3.19 -2.00
CA GLY A 511 2.47 1.95 -2.50
C GLY A 511 3.32 1.32 -3.62
N PHE A 512 3.18 0.02 -3.80
CA PHE A 512 3.86 -0.72 -4.86
C PHE A 512 3.49 -0.24 -6.27
N ASP A 513 2.25 0.15 -6.47
CA ASP A 513 1.64 0.56 -7.73
C ASP A 513 2.18 1.87 -8.31
N ILE A 514 2.83 2.71 -7.49
CA ILE A 514 3.39 4.00 -7.93
C ILE A 514 4.92 4.06 -7.89
N ILE A 515 5.62 2.93 -7.80
CA ILE A 515 7.10 2.88 -7.85
C ILE A 515 7.61 3.52 -9.14
N PHE A 516 7.07 3.13 -10.29
CA PHE A 516 7.47 3.68 -11.57
C PHE A 516 6.99 5.13 -11.75
N PHE A 517 5.72 5.37 -11.47
CA PHE A 517 5.09 6.66 -11.78
C PHE A 517 5.61 7.81 -10.95
N TRP A 518 5.86 7.55 -9.68
CA TRP A 518 6.24 8.58 -8.75
C TRP A 518 7.68 8.47 -8.30
N VAL A 519 8.09 7.31 -7.79
CA VAL A 519 9.45 7.13 -7.27
C VAL A 519 10.51 7.28 -8.37
N ALA A 520 10.36 6.54 -9.46
CA ALA A 520 11.33 6.57 -10.56
C ALA A 520 11.37 7.96 -11.23
N ARG A 521 10.22 8.61 -11.42
CA ARG A 521 10.15 9.96 -11.99
C ARG A 521 10.76 11.00 -11.08
N MET A 522 10.53 10.97 -9.77
CA MET A 522 11.24 11.83 -8.82
C MET A 522 12.76 11.63 -8.91
N MET A 523 13.22 10.39 -8.94
CA MET A 523 14.64 10.07 -9.06
C MET A 523 15.25 10.63 -10.34
N MET A 524 14.64 10.35 -11.50
CA MET A 524 15.16 10.81 -12.80
C MET A 524 15.17 12.33 -12.90
N MET A 525 14.06 12.98 -12.59
CA MET A 525 13.92 14.43 -12.77
C MET A 525 14.83 15.21 -11.82
N GLN A 526 14.88 14.83 -10.56
CA GLN A 526 15.64 15.59 -9.59
C GLN A 526 17.16 15.36 -9.74
N LEU A 527 17.59 14.16 -10.11
CA LEU A 527 18.99 13.93 -10.47
C LEU A 527 19.39 14.70 -11.75
N ALA A 528 18.47 14.89 -12.70
CA ALA A 528 18.73 15.70 -13.90
C ALA A 528 18.81 17.20 -13.65
N VAL A 529 18.11 17.71 -12.63
CA VAL A 529 17.97 19.16 -12.35
C VAL A 529 18.80 19.60 -11.17
N VAL A 530 18.75 18.87 -10.04
CA VAL A 530 19.39 19.23 -8.75
C VAL A 530 20.67 18.43 -8.49
N GLU A 531 20.90 17.37 -9.28
CA GLU A 531 22.07 16.47 -9.19
C GLU A 531 22.22 15.78 -7.81
N LYS A 532 21.09 15.62 -7.11
CA LYS A 532 21.01 14.91 -5.82
C LYS A 532 19.82 13.97 -5.80
N GLU A 533 19.96 12.85 -5.07
CA GLU A 533 18.86 11.94 -4.80
C GLU A 533 17.78 12.65 -3.98
N PRO A 534 16.49 12.46 -4.32
CA PRO A 534 15.41 13.10 -3.57
C PRO A 534 15.22 12.55 -2.15
N PHE A 535 15.62 11.29 -1.91
CA PHE A 535 15.42 10.59 -0.64
C PHE A 535 16.42 9.45 -0.45
N HIS A 536 16.74 9.16 0.83
CA HIS A 536 17.68 8.09 1.18
C HIS A 536 17.04 6.70 1.16
N THR A 537 15.81 6.56 1.64
CA THR A 537 15.11 5.27 1.72
C THR A 537 13.70 5.37 1.14
N VAL A 538 13.35 4.42 0.30
CA VAL A 538 12.00 4.19 -0.20
C VAL A 538 11.44 2.95 0.49
N TYR A 539 10.40 3.13 1.31
CA TYR A 539 9.67 2.03 1.92
C TYR A 539 8.39 1.77 1.14
N VAL A 540 8.34 0.62 0.49
CA VAL A 540 7.18 0.19 -0.31
C VAL A 540 6.28 -0.67 0.55
N HIS A 541 5.11 -0.13 0.89
CA HIS A 541 4.11 -0.88 1.64
C HIS A 541 3.22 -1.73 0.73
N ALA A 542 2.67 -2.80 1.29
CA ALA A 542 1.75 -3.68 0.61
C ALA A 542 0.34 -3.09 0.50
N LEU A 543 -0.54 -3.74 -0.26
CA LEU A 543 -1.92 -3.29 -0.48
C LEU A 543 -2.84 -3.70 0.68
N VAL A 544 -3.84 -2.87 0.94
CA VAL A 544 -4.93 -3.20 1.86
C VAL A 544 -6.06 -3.86 1.08
N ARG A 545 -6.42 -5.08 1.50
CA ARG A 545 -7.47 -5.90 0.92
C ARG A 545 -8.58 -6.17 1.94
N ASP A 546 -9.73 -6.62 1.48
CA ASP A 546 -10.79 -7.09 2.38
C ASP A 546 -10.36 -8.37 3.13
N GLU A 547 -11.18 -8.83 4.06
CA GLU A 547 -10.91 -10.02 4.88
C GLU A 547 -10.74 -11.31 4.06
N HIS A 548 -11.29 -11.36 2.84
CA HIS A 548 -11.16 -12.48 1.90
C HIS A 548 -9.93 -12.35 0.98
N GLY A 549 -9.20 -11.23 1.05
CA GLY A 549 -8.02 -10.95 0.22
C GLY A 549 -8.34 -10.38 -1.15
N LYS A 550 -9.57 -9.91 -1.40
CA LYS A 550 -9.94 -9.22 -2.65
C LYS A 550 -9.58 -7.73 -2.58
N LYS A 551 -9.28 -7.15 -3.72
CA LYS A 551 -9.10 -5.69 -3.85
C LYS A 551 -10.40 -4.99 -3.45
N MET A 552 -10.28 -3.96 -2.59
CA MET A 552 -11.43 -3.13 -2.22
C MET A 552 -11.80 -2.20 -3.37
N SER A 553 -13.07 -2.16 -3.74
CA SER A 553 -13.61 -1.20 -4.71
C SER A 553 -15.06 -0.83 -4.40
N LYS A 554 -15.44 0.41 -4.73
CA LYS A 554 -16.84 0.88 -4.54
C LYS A 554 -17.85 0.01 -5.32
N SER A 555 -17.46 -0.46 -6.51
CA SER A 555 -18.30 -1.32 -7.36
C SER A 555 -18.57 -2.71 -6.76
N LEU A 556 -17.65 -3.23 -5.93
CA LEU A 556 -17.82 -4.51 -5.23
C LEU A 556 -18.53 -4.36 -3.87
N GLY A 557 -18.72 -3.13 -3.39
CA GLY A 557 -19.36 -2.86 -2.10
C GLY A 557 -18.56 -3.35 -0.88
N ASN A 558 -17.25 -3.62 -1.04
CA ASN A 558 -16.36 -4.15 0.00
C ASN A 558 -15.36 -3.11 0.54
N VAL A 559 -15.61 -1.83 0.26
CA VAL A 559 -14.77 -0.73 0.76
C VAL A 559 -15.07 -0.49 2.23
N LEU A 560 -14.02 -0.46 3.04
CA LEU A 560 -14.07 0.03 4.42
C LEU A 560 -13.64 1.51 4.42
N ASP A 561 -14.53 2.38 4.89
CA ASP A 561 -14.21 3.80 5.06
C ASP A 561 -13.41 3.99 6.36
N PRO A 562 -12.22 4.59 6.30
CA PRO A 562 -11.42 4.82 7.50
C PRO A 562 -12.12 5.70 8.53
N LEU A 563 -12.95 6.66 8.11
CA LEU A 563 -13.67 7.52 9.06
C LEU A 563 -14.79 6.80 9.77
N GLU A 564 -15.53 5.92 9.08
CA GLU A 564 -16.54 5.08 9.73
C GLU A 564 -15.92 4.20 10.82
N LEU A 565 -14.75 3.61 10.52
CA LEU A 565 -14.02 2.82 11.51
C LEU A 565 -13.51 3.67 12.68
N ILE A 566 -13.06 4.90 12.43
CA ILE A 566 -12.64 5.84 13.47
C ILE A 566 -13.84 6.25 14.33
N ASP A 567 -14.98 6.53 13.73
CA ASP A 567 -16.20 6.93 14.46
C ASP A 567 -16.71 5.82 15.38
N GLU A 568 -16.56 4.56 14.98
CA GLU A 568 -17.06 3.41 15.74
C GLU A 568 -16.06 2.89 16.77
N TYR A 569 -14.76 2.86 16.43
CA TYR A 569 -13.74 2.18 17.24
C TYR A 569 -12.64 3.10 17.79
N GLY A 570 -12.53 4.33 17.30
CA GLY A 570 -11.47 5.28 17.59
C GLY A 570 -10.27 5.16 16.66
N ALA A 571 -9.57 6.28 16.44
CA ALA A 571 -8.40 6.37 15.55
C ALA A 571 -7.26 5.45 16.01
N ASP A 572 -6.99 5.36 17.30
CA ASP A 572 -5.94 4.53 17.88
C ASP A 572 -6.13 3.03 17.56
N ALA A 573 -7.37 2.53 17.59
CA ALA A 573 -7.66 1.14 17.25
C ALA A 573 -7.40 0.84 15.77
N VAL A 574 -7.76 1.76 14.89
CA VAL A 574 -7.50 1.66 13.44
C VAL A 574 -5.99 1.69 13.18
N ARG A 575 -5.28 2.67 13.73
CA ARG A 575 -3.82 2.82 13.59
C ARG A 575 -3.06 1.59 14.08
N PHE A 576 -3.42 1.09 15.26
CA PHE A 576 -2.78 -0.11 15.81
C PHE A 576 -3.03 -1.34 14.93
N THR A 577 -4.26 -1.50 14.43
CA THR A 577 -4.61 -2.61 13.51
C THR A 577 -3.74 -2.57 12.26
N LEU A 578 -3.66 -1.41 11.61
CA LEU A 578 -2.84 -1.22 10.41
C LEU A 578 -1.36 -1.50 10.69
N SER A 579 -0.85 -1.00 11.81
CA SER A 579 0.55 -1.21 12.22
C SER A 579 0.87 -2.67 12.52
N ALA A 580 0.01 -3.36 13.26
CA ALA A 580 0.21 -4.77 13.64
C ALA A 580 0.15 -5.72 12.44
N MET A 581 -0.52 -5.31 11.37
CA MET A 581 -0.62 -6.07 10.11
C MET A 581 0.42 -5.68 9.07
N ALA A 582 1.21 -4.64 9.30
CA ALA A 582 2.19 -4.08 8.37
C ALA A 582 3.43 -4.98 8.21
N ALA A 583 3.23 -6.24 7.84
CA ALA A 583 4.33 -7.15 7.51
C ALA A 583 4.92 -6.78 6.15
N MET A 584 6.23 -6.59 6.10
CA MET A 584 6.94 -6.18 4.88
C MET A 584 6.65 -7.14 3.72
N GLY A 585 6.12 -6.58 2.63
CA GLY A 585 5.87 -7.32 1.40
C GLY A 585 4.67 -8.29 1.41
N ARG A 586 3.74 -8.17 2.36
CA ARG A 586 2.51 -8.97 2.40
C ARG A 586 1.28 -8.08 2.45
N ASP A 587 0.31 -8.35 1.59
CA ASP A 587 -0.97 -7.64 1.60
C ASP A 587 -1.71 -7.79 2.94
N LEU A 588 -2.34 -6.72 3.38
CA LEU A 588 -3.11 -6.67 4.61
C LEU A 588 -4.54 -7.13 4.34
N LYS A 589 -4.98 -8.20 5.02
CA LYS A 589 -6.38 -8.64 5.02
C LYS A 589 -7.09 -8.00 6.21
N LEU A 590 -7.72 -6.86 5.97
CA LEU A 590 -8.36 -6.09 7.03
C LEU A 590 -9.73 -6.65 7.39
N SER A 591 -9.98 -6.84 8.70
CA SER A 591 -11.30 -7.19 9.24
C SER A 591 -11.65 -6.30 10.42
N THR A 592 -12.92 -5.96 10.57
CA THR A 592 -13.45 -5.16 11.69
C THR A 592 -13.23 -5.84 13.04
N GLN A 593 -13.26 -7.17 13.09
CA GLN A 593 -13.01 -7.94 14.32
C GLN A 593 -11.61 -7.66 14.93
N ARG A 594 -10.59 -7.46 14.08
CA ARG A 594 -9.25 -7.07 14.55
C ARG A 594 -9.24 -5.69 15.16
N VAL A 595 -9.95 -4.74 14.55
CA VAL A 595 -10.08 -3.37 15.07
C VAL A 595 -10.73 -3.38 16.46
N VAL A 596 -11.80 -4.17 16.64
CA VAL A 596 -12.43 -4.39 17.95
C VAL A 596 -11.44 -4.93 18.97
N GLY A 597 -10.60 -5.90 18.58
CA GLY A 597 -9.55 -6.45 19.45
C GLY A 597 -8.61 -5.38 19.99
N TYR A 598 -8.14 -4.48 19.13
CA TYR A 598 -7.20 -3.42 19.52
C TYR A 598 -7.89 -2.25 20.24
N ARG A 599 -9.17 -1.97 19.98
CA ARG A 599 -9.97 -1.09 20.86
C ARG A 599 -10.01 -1.65 22.31
N ASN A 600 -10.22 -2.94 22.46
CA ASN A 600 -10.22 -3.61 23.77
C ASN A 600 -8.84 -3.55 24.44
N PHE A 601 -7.75 -3.57 23.66
CA PHE A 601 -6.40 -3.34 24.18
C PHE A 601 -6.27 -1.94 24.80
N GLY A 602 -6.73 -0.90 24.12
CA GLY A 602 -6.78 0.45 24.71
C GLY A 602 -7.59 0.51 25.99
N THR A 603 -8.75 -0.15 26.02
CA THR A 603 -9.57 -0.24 27.24
C THR A 603 -8.82 -0.93 28.39
N LYS A 604 -8.03 -1.94 28.12
CA LYS A 604 -7.24 -2.65 29.14
C LYS A 604 -6.13 -1.76 29.69
N LEU A 605 -5.43 -1.01 28.84
CA LEU A 605 -4.43 -0.02 29.26
C LEU A 605 -5.08 1.07 30.15
N TRP A 606 -6.23 1.59 29.75
CA TRP A 606 -6.99 2.55 30.54
C TRP A 606 -7.30 2.03 31.94
N ASN A 607 -7.74 0.77 32.05
CA ASN A 607 -8.02 0.15 33.33
C ASN A 607 -6.76 -0.09 34.17
N ALA A 608 -5.62 -0.37 33.57
CA ALA A 608 -4.34 -0.49 34.27
C ALA A 608 -3.90 0.84 34.86
N ALA A 609 -4.06 1.93 34.12
CA ALA A 609 -3.77 3.29 34.59
C ALA A 609 -4.71 3.69 35.77
N ARG A 610 -6.01 3.38 35.66
CA ARG A 610 -6.96 3.57 36.78
C ARG A 610 -6.60 2.74 38.04
N PHE A 611 -6.12 1.52 37.84
CA PHE A 611 -5.62 0.73 38.94
C PHE A 611 -4.41 1.39 39.61
N ALA A 612 -3.49 1.93 38.84
CA ALA A 612 -2.35 2.68 39.37
C ALA A 612 -2.79 3.95 40.12
N GLU A 613 -3.75 4.71 39.58
CA GLU A 613 -4.35 5.86 40.27
C GLU A 613 -4.95 5.47 41.63
N PHE A 614 -5.77 4.40 41.65
CA PHE A 614 -6.41 3.90 42.86
C PHE A 614 -5.42 3.50 43.96
N ASN A 615 -4.22 3.04 43.57
CA ASN A 615 -3.16 2.66 44.50
C ASN A 615 -2.14 3.81 44.77
N ASN A 616 -2.48 5.06 44.40
CA ASN A 616 -1.65 6.23 44.56
C ASN A 616 -0.25 6.12 43.91
N CYS A 617 -0.20 5.49 42.74
CA CYS A 617 1.02 5.39 41.95
C CYS A 617 1.22 6.70 41.17
N LEU A 618 1.89 7.68 41.77
CA LEU A 618 2.13 8.98 41.18
C LEU A 618 3.56 9.05 40.58
N PRO A 619 3.73 9.64 39.41
CA PRO A 619 5.04 9.83 38.79
C PRO A 619 5.97 10.65 39.68
N ASN A 620 7.21 10.19 39.78
CA ASN A 620 8.26 10.85 40.57
C ASN A 620 9.49 11.10 39.71
N LYS A 621 9.84 12.36 39.49
CA LYS A 621 11.00 12.76 38.69
C LYS A 621 12.35 12.26 39.24
N SER A 622 12.39 11.98 40.55
CA SER A 622 13.61 11.47 41.24
C SER A 622 13.69 9.94 41.24
N PHE A 623 12.70 9.25 40.67
CA PHE A 623 12.74 7.80 40.59
C PHE A 623 13.83 7.34 39.62
N LYS A 624 14.62 6.39 40.06
CA LYS A 624 15.69 5.77 39.28
C LYS A 624 15.39 4.26 39.14
N PRO A 625 15.13 3.76 37.95
CA PRO A 625 14.78 2.35 37.76
C PRO A 625 15.91 1.39 38.16
N GLU A 626 17.16 1.83 38.15
CA GLU A 626 18.33 1.06 38.59
C GLU A 626 18.41 0.86 40.10
N ASP A 627 17.71 1.67 40.92
CA ASP A 627 17.77 1.61 42.37
C ASP A 627 16.71 0.68 43.01
N VAL A 628 15.81 0.08 42.20
CA VAL A 628 14.77 -0.81 42.71
C VAL A 628 15.35 -2.08 43.31
N LYS A 629 14.80 -2.50 44.43
CA LYS A 629 15.30 -3.64 45.24
C LYS A 629 14.41 -4.88 45.14
N GLN A 630 13.08 -4.65 45.09
CA GLN A 630 12.11 -5.75 45.08
C GLN A 630 12.18 -6.54 43.77
N THR A 631 12.22 -7.86 43.83
CA THR A 631 12.43 -8.76 42.69
C THR A 631 11.41 -8.52 41.59
N LEU A 632 10.12 -8.37 41.94
CA LEU A 632 9.07 -8.10 40.97
C LEU A 632 9.29 -6.76 40.23
N ASN A 633 9.71 -5.73 40.97
CA ASN A 633 10.00 -4.40 40.40
C ASN A 633 11.25 -4.43 39.50
N LYS A 634 12.30 -5.17 39.88
CA LYS A 634 13.49 -5.38 39.05
C LYS A 634 13.14 -6.10 37.74
N TRP A 635 12.27 -7.12 37.81
CA TRP A 635 11.82 -7.85 36.64
C TRP A 635 11.10 -6.94 35.64
N ILE A 636 10.09 -6.19 36.09
CA ILE A 636 9.32 -5.36 35.18
C ILE A 636 10.14 -4.21 34.59
N VAL A 637 11.05 -3.61 35.34
CA VAL A 637 12.00 -2.62 34.84
C VAL A 637 12.89 -3.22 33.74
N GLY A 638 13.36 -4.46 33.93
CA GLY A 638 14.11 -5.20 32.91
C GLY A 638 13.27 -5.46 31.66
N GLU A 639 12.01 -5.83 31.81
CA GLU A 639 11.10 -6.07 30.69
C GLU A 639 10.78 -4.81 29.89
N VAL A 640 10.61 -3.66 30.56
CA VAL A 640 10.50 -2.34 29.90
C VAL A 640 11.74 -2.08 29.02
N ALA A 641 12.93 -2.28 29.58
CA ALA A 641 14.18 -2.03 28.86
C ALA A 641 14.39 -2.97 27.66
N LYS A 642 14.04 -4.25 27.79
CA LYS A 642 14.04 -5.22 26.69
C LYS A 642 13.08 -4.80 25.58
N THR A 643 11.87 -4.37 25.94
CA THR A 643 10.84 -3.93 24.98
C THR A 643 11.28 -2.69 24.22
N LYS A 644 11.82 -1.69 24.91
CA LYS A 644 12.37 -0.49 24.29
C LYS A 644 13.47 -0.81 23.28
N HIS A 645 14.42 -1.67 23.66
CA HIS A 645 15.49 -2.10 22.76
C HIS A 645 14.96 -2.84 21.53
N TYR A 646 13.97 -3.70 21.71
CA TYR A 646 13.30 -4.42 20.62
C TYR A 646 12.59 -3.45 19.66
N MET A 647 11.89 -2.45 20.19
CA MET A 647 11.23 -1.41 19.40
C MET A 647 12.21 -0.60 18.58
N ASP A 648 13.29 -0.10 19.19
CA ASP A 648 14.29 0.71 18.48
C ASP A 648 14.85 -0.06 17.28
N ASN A 649 15.19 -1.34 17.47
CA ASN A 649 15.70 -2.18 16.39
C ASN A 649 14.64 -2.45 15.31
N SER A 650 13.40 -2.66 15.71
CA SER A 650 12.31 -2.92 14.77
C SER A 650 11.96 -1.69 13.92
N LEU A 651 11.85 -0.51 14.55
CA LEU A 651 11.57 0.75 13.84
C LEU A 651 12.74 1.17 12.93
N ALA A 652 13.98 1.01 13.38
CA ALA A 652 15.15 1.28 12.56
C ALA A 652 15.24 0.38 11.30
N GLN A 653 14.56 -0.77 11.31
CA GLN A 653 14.46 -1.70 10.20
C GLN A 653 13.11 -1.63 9.49
N TYR A 654 12.26 -0.65 9.80
CA TYR A 654 10.91 -0.49 9.25
C TYR A 654 9.99 -1.71 9.46
N ARG A 655 10.19 -2.46 10.56
CA ARG A 655 9.36 -3.62 10.92
C ARG A 655 8.23 -3.18 11.86
N PHE A 656 7.25 -2.49 11.30
CA PHE A 656 6.15 -1.91 12.06
C PHE A 656 5.28 -2.95 12.77
N ASN A 657 5.01 -4.09 12.11
CA ASN A 657 4.26 -5.20 12.69
C ASN A 657 4.95 -5.77 13.93
N ASP A 658 6.27 -5.91 13.90
CA ASP A 658 7.05 -6.42 15.03
C ASP A 658 7.00 -5.44 16.20
N THR A 659 7.10 -4.14 15.91
CA THR A 659 6.98 -3.08 16.90
C THR A 659 5.60 -3.13 17.60
N ALA A 660 4.52 -3.15 16.82
CA ALA A 660 3.16 -3.17 17.37
C ALA A 660 2.88 -4.45 18.17
N ASN A 661 3.24 -5.62 17.64
CA ASN A 661 3.03 -6.90 18.30
C ASN A 661 3.91 -7.07 19.54
N GLY A 662 5.14 -6.58 19.52
CA GLY A 662 6.03 -6.55 20.69
C GLY A 662 5.46 -5.71 21.83
N LEU A 663 4.96 -4.51 21.52
CA LEU A 663 4.26 -3.64 22.47
C LEU A 663 2.98 -4.28 23.02
N TYR A 664 2.18 -4.88 22.16
CA TYR A 664 0.98 -5.59 22.58
C TYR A 664 1.31 -6.69 23.58
N SER A 665 2.29 -7.55 23.24
CA SER A 665 2.71 -8.65 24.09
C SER A 665 3.27 -8.18 25.44
N PHE A 666 4.00 -7.07 25.44
CA PHE A 666 4.53 -6.49 26.66
C PHE A 666 3.43 -5.86 27.52
N ILE A 667 2.66 -4.92 26.96
CA ILE A 667 1.66 -4.14 27.72
C ILE A 667 0.52 -5.05 28.20
N TRP A 668 -0.06 -5.82 27.27
CA TRP A 668 -1.17 -6.72 27.62
C TRP A 668 -0.68 -7.87 28.47
N GLY A 669 0.31 -8.62 27.99
CA GLY A 669 0.73 -9.88 28.59
C GLY A 669 1.55 -9.68 29.86
N LYS A 670 2.56 -8.79 29.86
CA LYS A 670 3.45 -8.65 31.01
C LYS A 670 2.99 -7.59 32.00
N VAL A 671 2.60 -6.41 31.55
CA VAL A 671 2.16 -5.35 32.44
C VAL A 671 0.76 -5.63 33.00
N CYS A 672 -0.24 -5.76 32.13
CA CYS A 672 -1.64 -5.86 32.58
C CYS A 672 -1.99 -7.22 33.20
N ASP A 673 -1.56 -8.33 32.58
CA ASP A 673 -1.92 -9.66 33.04
C ASP A 673 -1.08 -10.14 34.24
N TRP A 674 0.20 -9.70 34.29
CA TRP A 674 1.10 -10.19 35.34
C TRP A 674 1.54 -9.14 36.34
N TYR A 675 2.18 -8.03 35.91
CA TYR A 675 2.73 -7.07 36.86
C TYR A 675 1.64 -6.44 37.73
N VAL A 676 0.53 -6.00 37.13
CA VAL A 676 -0.62 -5.46 37.87
C VAL A 676 -1.16 -6.49 38.88
N GLU A 677 -1.29 -7.76 38.48
CA GLU A 677 -1.82 -8.78 39.37
C GLU A 677 -0.85 -9.19 40.48
N LEU A 678 0.43 -9.36 40.15
CA LEU A 678 1.49 -9.71 41.07
C LEU A 678 1.79 -8.58 42.08
N SER A 679 1.57 -7.32 41.72
CA SER A 679 1.79 -6.16 42.63
C SER A 679 0.69 -5.99 43.67
N LYS A 680 -0.52 -6.55 43.49
CA LYS A 680 -1.64 -6.41 44.45
C LYS A 680 -1.30 -6.77 45.88
N PRO A 681 -0.63 -7.90 46.15
CA PRO A 681 -0.20 -8.22 47.52
C PRO A 681 0.80 -7.21 48.10
N LEU A 682 1.68 -6.65 47.30
CA LEU A 682 2.67 -5.66 47.73
C LEU A 682 1.99 -4.34 48.13
N PHE A 683 0.92 -3.94 47.46
CA PHE A 683 0.13 -2.76 47.84
C PHE A 683 -0.68 -3.00 49.15
N GLN A 684 -1.05 -4.22 49.44
CA GLN A 684 -1.85 -4.60 50.62
C GLN A 684 -1.02 -5.00 51.84
N GLY A 685 0.28 -5.23 51.65
CA GLY A 685 1.19 -5.59 52.75
C GLY A 685 1.51 -4.42 53.70
N ASP A 686 2.04 -4.77 54.87
CA ASP A 686 2.35 -3.82 55.91
C ASP A 686 3.71 -3.13 55.75
N ASP A 687 4.58 -3.61 54.85
CA ASP A 687 5.87 -3.02 54.56
C ASP A 687 5.74 -1.74 53.73
N ALA A 688 5.91 -0.61 54.41
CA ALA A 688 5.76 0.71 53.79
C ALA A 688 6.84 1.04 52.74
N GLU A 689 8.04 0.47 52.86
CA GLU A 689 9.14 0.67 51.92
C GLU A 689 8.88 -0.07 50.60
N ILE A 690 8.53 -1.34 50.68
CA ILE A 690 8.15 -2.18 49.52
C ILE A 690 6.95 -1.57 48.83
N LYS A 691 5.92 -1.16 49.57
CA LYS A 691 4.74 -0.52 49.01
C LYS A 691 5.08 0.75 48.23
N ARG A 692 5.89 1.63 48.84
CA ARG A 692 6.29 2.88 48.20
C ARG A 692 7.13 2.65 46.94
N GLU A 693 8.10 1.70 47.00
CA GLU A 693 8.92 1.33 45.84
C GLU A 693 8.02 0.81 44.71
N THR A 694 7.06 -0.07 45.01
CA THR A 694 6.13 -0.64 44.04
C THR A 694 5.20 0.44 43.43
N GLN A 695 4.74 1.40 44.24
CA GLN A 695 3.96 2.56 43.73
C GLN A 695 4.77 3.38 42.71
N GLN A 696 6.02 3.70 43.07
CA GLN A 696 6.88 4.48 42.18
C GLN A 696 7.26 3.71 40.89
N THR A 697 7.56 2.42 41.05
CA THR A 697 7.85 1.57 39.87
C THR A 697 6.63 1.43 38.97
N MET A 698 5.43 1.20 39.53
CA MET A 698 4.20 1.11 38.74
C MET A 698 3.95 2.41 37.95
N ALA A 699 4.09 3.57 38.58
CA ALA A 699 3.93 4.86 37.92
C ALA A 699 4.92 5.03 36.76
N TRP A 700 6.19 4.68 36.99
CA TRP A 700 7.22 4.74 35.95
C TRP A 700 6.93 3.76 34.79
N VAL A 701 6.52 2.52 35.10
CA VAL A 701 6.16 1.50 34.08
C VAL A 701 5.01 2.00 33.21
N ILE A 702 3.97 2.56 33.79
CA ILE A 702 2.84 3.14 33.03
C ILE A 702 3.35 4.28 32.14
N ASP A 703 4.16 5.20 32.66
CA ASP A 703 4.73 6.27 31.84
C ASP A 703 5.53 5.72 30.67
N GLN A 704 6.35 4.67 30.87
CA GLN A 704 7.11 4.05 29.78
C GLN A 704 6.19 3.37 28.75
N CYS A 705 5.10 2.73 29.20
CA CYS A 705 4.09 2.19 28.28
C CYS A 705 3.47 3.29 27.41
N LEU A 706 3.11 4.43 28.01
CA LEU A 706 2.53 5.55 27.28
C LEU A 706 3.52 6.14 26.27
N ILE A 707 4.77 6.38 26.66
CA ILE A 707 5.82 6.92 25.79
C ILE A 707 6.08 5.99 24.61
N MET A 708 6.28 4.70 24.84
CA MET A 708 6.59 3.74 23.78
C MET A 708 5.39 3.47 22.85
N LEU A 709 4.16 3.54 23.36
CA LEU A 709 2.96 3.30 22.57
C LEU A 709 2.50 4.54 21.79
N HIS A 710 2.90 5.75 22.22
CA HIS A 710 2.44 7.00 21.63
C HIS A 710 2.58 7.11 20.11
N PRO A 711 3.67 6.66 19.48
CA PRO A 711 3.76 6.69 18.01
C PRO A 711 2.65 5.94 17.29
N ILE A 712 2.09 4.88 17.90
CA ILE A 712 1.06 4.02 17.30
C ILE A 712 -0.34 4.45 17.73
N MET A 713 -0.56 4.67 19.05
CA MET A 713 -1.84 5.05 19.66
C MET A 713 -1.75 6.42 20.34
N PRO A 714 -1.68 7.50 19.55
CA PRO A 714 -1.33 8.81 20.09
C PRO A 714 -2.42 9.42 20.99
N PHE A 715 -3.69 9.16 20.74
CA PHE A 715 -4.78 9.84 21.47
C PHE A 715 -4.98 9.30 22.87
N ILE A 716 -5.12 7.99 23.04
CA ILE A 716 -5.32 7.40 24.35
C ILE A 716 -4.10 7.61 25.24
N THR A 717 -2.91 7.55 24.65
CA THR A 717 -1.67 7.76 25.43
C THR A 717 -1.52 9.21 25.86
N GLU A 718 -1.82 10.17 25.00
CA GLU A 718 -1.83 11.60 25.36
C GLU A 718 -2.86 11.91 26.44
N LYS A 719 -4.09 11.36 26.30
CA LYS A 719 -5.13 11.54 27.30
C LYS A 719 -4.73 10.98 28.66
N LEU A 720 -4.21 9.75 28.69
CA LEU A 720 -3.72 9.13 29.93
C LEU A 720 -2.57 9.91 30.56
N TRP A 721 -1.64 10.44 29.73
CA TRP A 721 -0.52 11.23 30.19
C TRP A 721 -0.96 12.45 31.01
N GLY A 722 -1.97 13.18 30.54
CA GLY A 722 -2.53 14.33 31.25
C GLY A 722 -3.45 14.01 32.42
N GLU A 723 -4.16 12.86 32.38
CA GLU A 723 -5.09 12.44 33.45
C GLU A 723 -4.34 11.91 34.69
N ILE A 724 -3.25 11.19 34.50
CA ILE A 724 -2.48 10.56 35.62
C ILE A 724 -1.77 11.60 36.45
N ALA A 725 -1.23 12.66 35.85
CA ALA A 725 -0.51 13.69 36.58
C ALA A 725 -0.46 15.01 35.80
N VAL A 726 -0.22 16.12 36.54
CA VAL A 726 0.13 17.40 35.90
C VAL A 726 1.52 17.27 35.27
N ARG A 727 1.61 17.50 33.95
CA ARG A 727 2.83 17.33 33.16
C ARG A 727 3.37 18.69 32.68
N PRO A 728 4.71 18.85 32.58
CA PRO A 728 5.29 20.06 32.01
C PRO A 728 5.07 20.16 30.49
N ASN A 729 5.06 19.03 29.80
CA ASN A 729 4.91 18.92 28.35
C ASN A 729 3.79 17.93 28.01
N MET A 730 3.25 18.06 26.81
CA MET A 730 2.44 17.02 26.20
C MET A 730 3.31 15.81 25.88
N LEU A 731 2.71 14.62 25.82
CA LEU A 731 3.44 13.36 25.58
C LEU A 731 4.16 13.36 24.23
N ILE A 732 3.57 13.97 23.21
CA ILE A 732 4.19 14.09 21.89
C ILE A 732 5.56 14.78 21.90
N HIS A 733 5.84 15.60 22.91
CA HIS A 733 7.11 16.31 23.12
C HIS A 733 7.93 15.74 24.27
N GLU A 734 7.56 14.59 24.82
CA GLU A 734 8.34 13.92 25.84
C GLU A 734 9.53 13.19 25.19
N ASP A 735 10.63 13.11 25.93
CA ASP A 735 11.85 12.47 25.46
C ASP A 735 11.69 10.96 25.32
N TRP A 736 12.14 10.42 24.20
CA TRP A 736 12.26 8.97 24.01
C TRP A 736 13.29 8.40 25.00
N PRO A 737 13.00 7.23 25.61
CA PRO A 737 13.88 6.66 26.64
C PRO A 737 15.27 6.34 26.12
N THR A 738 16.29 6.67 26.89
CA THR A 738 17.71 6.45 26.56
C THR A 738 18.40 5.34 27.37
N TYR A 739 17.72 4.76 28.35
CA TYR A 739 18.26 3.65 29.13
C TYR A 739 18.53 2.41 28.26
N LYS A 740 19.51 1.60 28.72
CA LYS A 740 19.97 0.42 28.00
C LYS A 740 19.57 -0.87 28.76
N ALA A 741 19.21 -1.92 28.00
CA ALA A 741 18.78 -3.18 28.57
C ALA A 741 19.89 -3.85 29.45
N ASP A 742 21.14 -3.73 29.06
CA ASP A 742 22.30 -4.29 29.81
C ASP A 742 22.47 -3.69 31.21
N LYS A 743 21.88 -2.51 31.45
CA LYS A 743 21.92 -1.83 32.74
C LYS A 743 20.74 -2.14 33.66
N LEU A 744 19.59 -2.43 33.09
CA LEU A 744 18.33 -2.59 33.84
C LEU A 744 17.86 -4.02 33.96
N VAL A 745 18.38 -4.96 33.17
CA VAL A 745 18.01 -6.37 33.26
C VAL A 745 18.74 -7.07 34.39
N ASP A 746 18.01 -7.40 35.45
CA ASP A 746 18.47 -8.29 36.53
C ASP A 746 18.16 -9.72 36.13
N LYS A 747 19.17 -10.52 35.79
CA LYS A 747 19.03 -11.90 35.32
C LYS A 747 18.39 -12.80 36.36
N ARG A 748 18.68 -12.59 37.68
CA ARG A 748 18.11 -13.38 38.75
C ARG A 748 16.61 -13.09 38.86
N ALA A 749 16.23 -11.81 38.94
CA ALA A 749 14.83 -11.42 38.99
C ALA A 749 14.04 -11.90 37.75
N ASP A 750 14.66 -11.85 36.59
CA ASP A 750 14.06 -12.34 35.34
C ASP A 750 13.78 -13.84 35.39
N GLN A 751 14.72 -14.65 35.83
CA GLN A 751 14.55 -16.10 35.99
C GLN A 751 13.52 -16.43 37.07
N GLU A 752 13.59 -15.75 38.21
CA GLU A 752 12.71 -15.98 39.36
C GLU A 752 11.25 -15.69 39.06
N ILE A 753 10.95 -14.51 38.49
CA ILE A 753 9.57 -14.13 38.18
C ILE A 753 9.03 -14.90 36.98
N THR A 754 9.85 -15.18 35.95
CA THR A 754 9.43 -16.02 34.82
C THR A 754 9.05 -17.43 35.29
N TRP A 755 9.84 -18.02 36.20
CA TRP A 755 9.51 -19.31 36.82
C TRP A 755 8.22 -19.23 37.64
N THR A 756 8.04 -18.17 38.44
CA THR A 756 6.84 -17.93 39.27
C THR A 756 5.59 -17.85 38.38
N ILE A 757 5.67 -17.11 37.27
CA ILE A 757 4.58 -17.00 36.28
C ILE A 757 4.26 -18.38 35.70
N SER A 758 5.27 -19.11 35.22
CA SER A 758 5.11 -20.46 34.68
C SER A 758 4.47 -21.43 35.67
N LEU A 759 4.88 -21.40 36.96
CA LEU A 759 4.26 -22.17 38.00
C LEU A 759 2.77 -21.85 38.16
N ILE A 760 2.43 -20.56 38.22
CA ILE A 760 1.03 -20.14 38.38
C ILE A 760 0.21 -20.54 37.13
N GLU A 761 0.74 -20.43 35.93
CA GLU A 761 0.08 -20.85 34.69
C GLU A 761 -0.16 -22.35 34.67
N ASN A 762 0.83 -23.16 35.04
CA ASN A 762 0.70 -24.60 35.09
C ASN A 762 -0.40 -25.04 36.12
N ILE A 763 -0.43 -24.42 37.27
CA ILE A 763 -1.47 -24.70 38.28
C ILE A 763 -2.85 -24.28 37.77
N ARG A 764 -2.97 -23.12 37.16
CA ARG A 764 -4.22 -22.64 36.58
C ARG A 764 -4.71 -23.53 35.42
N SER A 765 -3.79 -24.01 34.56
CA SER A 765 -4.11 -24.91 33.47
C SER A 765 -4.72 -26.20 34.00
N VAL A 766 -4.06 -26.84 34.95
CA VAL A 766 -4.56 -28.07 35.61
C VAL A 766 -5.91 -27.85 36.26
N ARG A 767 -6.08 -26.76 37.01
CA ARG A 767 -7.36 -26.44 37.65
C ARG A 767 -8.48 -26.26 36.63
N SER A 768 -8.17 -25.61 35.48
CA SER A 768 -9.14 -25.44 34.38
C SER A 768 -9.46 -26.76 33.70
N GLU A 769 -8.43 -27.56 33.42
CA GLU A 769 -8.57 -28.90 32.79
C GLU A 769 -9.40 -29.85 33.65
N MET A 770 -9.23 -29.77 34.96
CA MET A 770 -9.95 -30.58 35.94
C MET A 770 -11.28 -29.95 36.37
N ASN A 771 -11.72 -28.86 35.70
CA ASN A 771 -12.97 -28.18 36.02
C ASN A 771 -13.13 -27.76 37.49
N VAL A 772 -12.02 -27.40 38.16
CA VAL A 772 -12.05 -26.95 39.56
C VAL A 772 -12.69 -25.57 39.62
N ASN A 773 -13.64 -25.39 40.55
CA ASN A 773 -14.28 -24.10 40.75
C ASN A 773 -13.24 -22.99 40.92
N ALA A 774 -13.41 -21.88 40.21
CA ALA A 774 -12.46 -20.77 40.20
C ALA A 774 -12.15 -20.16 41.58
N GLY A 775 -13.13 -20.17 42.50
CA GLY A 775 -12.99 -19.70 43.87
C GLY A 775 -12.39 -20.69 44.85
N ALA A 776 -12.37 -21.98 44.49
CA ALA A 776 -11.87 -23.01 45.41
C ALA A 776 -10.36 -22.89 45.60
N LYS A 777 -9.88 -23.12 46.80
CA LYS A 777 -8.46 -23.18 47.14
C LYS A 777 -8.01 -24.62 47.28
N THR A 778 -6.76 -24.92 46.95
CA THR A 778 -6.13 -26.24 47.13
C THR A 778 -4.79 -26.09 47.82
N ASP A 779 -4.32 -27.14 48.47
CA ASP A 779 -2.95 -27.22 48.94
C ASP A 779 -2.01 -27.51 47.76
N MET A 780 -0.76 -27.10 47.86
CA MET A 780 0.32 -27.45 46.94
C MET A 780 1.36 -28.26 47.73
N VAL A 781 1.68 -29.45 47.25
CA VAL A 781 2.65 -30.33 47.86
C VAL A 781 3.90 -30.40 47.01
N LEU A 782 5.03 -30.11 47.63
CA LEU A 782 6.36 -30.16 46.98
C LEU A 782 6.93 -31.56 47.22
N LEU A 783 7.34 -32.26 46.17
CA LEU A 783 7.97 -33.57 46.25
C LEU A 783 9.48 -33.44 46.24
N ASP A 784 9.98 -32.75 45.24
CA ASP A 784 11.37 -32.34 45.14
C ASP A 784 11.42 -30.97 44.48
N LEU A 785 12.22 -30.09 44.98
CA LEU A 785 12.42 -28.77 44.41
C LEU A 785 13.87 -28.35 44.64
N SER A 786 14.52 -27.90 43.57
CA SER A 786 15.89 -27.41 43.64
C SER A 786 16.01 -26.20 44.57
N CYS A 787 17.16 -25.99 45.19
CA CYS A 787 17.35 -24.92 46.16
C CYS A 787 17.05 -23.53 45.62
N ASP A 788 17.41 -23.25 44.36
CA ASP A 788 17.15 -21.96 43.72
C ASP A 788 15.64 -21.73 43.49
N LYS A 789 14.91 -22.75 43.08
CA LYS A 789 13.45 -22.68 42.90
C LYS A 789 12.70 -22.64 44.23
N ARG A 790 13.30 -23.22 45.28
CA ARG A 790 12.76 -23.06 46.63
C ARG A 790 12.81 -21.63 47.11
N VAL A 791 13.93 -20.96 46.90
CA VAL A 791 14.06 -19.53 47.21
C VAL A 791 13.06 -18.71 46.41
N ALA A 792 12.94 -18.98 45.09
CA ALA A 792 11.97 -18.29 44.24
C ALA A 792 10.50 -18.50 44.70
N LEU A 793 10.18 -19.69 45.15
CA LEU A 793 8.86 -20.02 45.72
C LEU A 793 8.59 -19.23 47.01
N ASP A 794 9.56 -19.24 47.97
CA ASP A 794 9.41 -18.62 49.27
C ASP A 794 9.32 -17.07 49.13
N ASP A 795 10.17 -16.48 48.31
CA ASP A 795 10.18 -15.03 48.04
C ASP A 795 8.88 -14.54 47.38
N ASN A 796 8.21 -15.40 46.56
CA ASN A 796 6.99 -15.04 45.83
C ASN A 796 5.72 -15.75 46.34
N LEU A 797 5.79 -16.36 47.54
CA LEU A 797 4.73 -17.24 48.07
C LEU A 797 3.36 -16.56 48.16
N ILE A 798 3.30 -15.30 48.58
CA ILE A 798 2.06 -14.52 48.70
C ILE A 798 1.39 -14.35 47.35
N MET A 799 2.17 -14.09 46.32
CA MET A 799 1.70 -13.93 44.93
C MET A 799 1.18 -15.25 44.38
N ILE A 800 1.95 -16.34 44.58
CA ILE A 800 1.57 -17.68 44.09
C ILE A 800 0.28 -18.14 44.79
N LYS A 801 0.19 -18.03 46.12
CA LYS A 801 -1.04 -18.38 46.85
C LYS A 801 -2.27 -17.66 46.32
N ARG A 802 -2.14 -16.35 46.10
CA ARG A 802 -3.25 -15.53 45.59
C ARG A 802 -3.67 -15.92 44.19
N LEU A 803 -2.71 -15.98 43.26
CA LEU A 803 -3.00 -16.10 41.84
C LEU A 803 -3.27 -17.53 41.39
N ALA A 804 -2.61 -18.52 42.01
CA ALA A 804 -2.86 -19.94 41.77
C ALA A 804 -3.96 -20.53 42.66
N ARG A 805 -4.55 -19.72 43.59
CA ARG A 805 -5.53 -20.20 44.59
C ARG A 805 -4.99 -21.36 45.43
N VAL A 806 -3.75 -21.24 45.87
CA VAL A 806 -3.10 -22.18 46.81
C VAL A 806 -3.36 -21.71 48.24
N GLU A 807 -3.77 -22.60 49.11
CA GLU A 807 -4.02 -22.32 50.53
C GLU A 807 -2.76 -22.56 51.37
N ASN A 808 -2.22 -23.78 51.34
CA ASN A 808 -1.00 -24.13 52.04
C ASN A 808 0.01 -24.76 51.08
N VAL A 809 1.29 -24.58 51.41
CA VAL A 809 2.41 -25.29 50.79
C VAL A 809 2.99 -26.27 51.81
N LYS A 810 3.10 -27.54 51.43
CA LYS A 810 3.59 -28.63 52.27
C LYS A 810 4.69 -29.40 51.54
N GLU A 811 5.54 -30.06 52.24
CA GLU A 811 6.54 -30.99 51.66
C GLU A 811 6.12 -32.45 51.95
N ALA A 812 6.35 -33.32 50.97
CA ALA A 812 6.16 -34.74 51.10
C ALA A 812 7.19 -35.52 50.28
N LYS A 813 7.45 -36.76 50.69
CA LYS A 813 8.38 -37.67 49.97
C LYS A 813 7.72 -38.41 48.82
N SER A 814 6.40 -38.39 48.76
CA SER A 814 5.60 -39.06 47.73
C SER A 814 4.30 -38.31 47.49
N ALA A 815 3.74 -38.43 46.29
CA ALA A 815 2.48 -37.82 45.95
C ALA A 815 1.36 -38.28 46.87
N PRO A 816 0.55 -37.37 47.45
CA PRO A 816 -0.64 -37.71 48.20
C PRO A 816 -1.67 -38.39 47.31
N LYS A 817 -2.46 -39.32 47.84
CA LYS A 817 -3.59 -39.91 47.11
C LYS A 817 -4.59 -38.83 46.65
N GLY A 818 -5.09 -38.95 45.45
CA GLY A 818 -6.05 -38.00 44.90
C GLY A 818 -5.41 -36.66 44.47
N SER A 819 -4.11 -36.68 44.21
CA SER A 819 -3.37 -35.51 43.71
C SER A 819 -3.03 -35.65 42.23
N VAL A 820 -3.07 -34.52 41.53
CA VAL A 820 -2.47 -34.38 40.20
C VAL A 820 -1.00 -33.97 40.35
N THR A 821 -0.11 -34.69 39.71
CA THR A 821 1.32 -34.43 39.69
C THR A 821 1.72 -33.53 38.54
N LEU A 822 2.53 -32.51 38.79
CA LEU A 822 3.05 -31.58 37.84
C LEU A 822 4.56 -31.56 37.89
N THR A 823 5.20 -31.89 36.79
CA THR A 823 6.64 -31.64 36.59
C THR A 823 6.83 -30.20 36.16
N ILE A 824 7.63 -29.47 36.90
CA ILE A 824 7.96 -28.07 36.64
C ILE A 824 9.48 -27.91 36.49
N ASP A 825 9.94 -26.78 36.00
CA ASP A 825 11.38 -26.52 36.01
C ASP A 825 11.94 -26.51 37.44
N GLY A 826 12.91 -27.39 37.70
CA GLY A 826 13.58 -27.56 38.97
C GLY A 826 12.88 -28.48 39.96
N GLY A 827 11.80 -29.21 39.58
CA GLY A 827 11.19 -30.17 40.47
C GLY A 827 9.80 -30.69 40.14
N THR A 828 9.14 -31.26 41.13
CA THR A 828 7.81 -31.85 41.02
C THR A 828 6.90 -31.33 42.13
N ILE A 829 5.68 -30.95 41.78
CA ILE A 829 4.65 -30.54 42.70
C ILE A 829 3.39 -31.39 42.54
N CYS A 830 2.57 -31.48 43.57
CA CYS A 830 1.27 -32.14 43.52
C CYS A 830 0.17 -31.22 44.02
N LEU A 831 -0.99 -31.33 43.37
CA LEU A 831 -2.22 -30.64 43.77
C LEU A 831 -3.25 -31.67 44.23
N PRO A 832 -3.57 -31.77 45.52
CA PRO A 832 -4.65 -32.64 46.02
C PRO A 832 -5.99 -32.06 45.60
N LEU A 833 -6.60 -32.60 44.55
CA LEU A 833 -7.86 -32.10 43.97
C LEU A 833 -9.06 -33.03 44.21
N SER A 834 -8.86 -34.25 44.70
CA SER A 834 -9.93 -35.22 44.84
C SER A 834 -11.11 -34.77 45.71
N HIS A 835 -10.90 -33.86 46.65
CA HIS A 835 -11.93 -33.28 47.50
C HIS A 835 -12.65 -32.09 46.86
N LEU A 836 -12.15 -31.57 45.72
CA LEU A 836 -12.69 -30.42 45.04
C LEU A 836 -13.48 -30.78 43.78
N ILE A 837 -13.29 -32.02 43.27
CA ILE A 837 -13.90 -32.53 42.05
C ILE A 837 -14.50 -33.94 42.30
N ASP A 838 -15.57 -34.24 41.63
CA ASP A 838 -16.06 -35.62 41.49
C ASP A 838 -15.30 -36.25 40.31
N VAL A 839 -14.25 -37.01 40.64
CA VAL A 839 -13.35 -37.65 39.68
C VAL A 839 -14.11 -38.53 38.66
N SER A 840 -15.12 -39.26 39.13
CA SER A 840 -15.92 -40.19 38.31
C SER A 840 -16.79 -39.40 37.30
N SER A 841 -17.48 -38.39 37.80
CA SER A 841 -18.32 -37.50 36.97
C SER A 841 -17.51 -36.74 35.96
N GLU A 842 -16.37 -36.18 36.38
CA GLU A 842 -15.50 -35.39 35.50
C GLU A 842 -14.85 -36.26 34.42
N LYS A 843 -14.40 -37.47 34.75
CA LYS A 843 -13.90 -38.45 33.77
C LYS A 843 -14.97 -38.81 32.75
N SER A 844 -16.21 -39.03 33.20
CA SER A 844 -17.34 -39.28 32.28
C SER A 844 -17.60 -38.10 31.34
N ARG A 845 -17.52 -36.86 31.86
CA ARG A 845 -17.66 -35.62 31.06
C ARG A 845 -16.58 -35.50 30.02
N LEU A 846 -15.31 -35.70 30.40
CA LEU A 846 -14.15 -35.59 29.48
C LEU A 846 -14.17 -36.68 28.43
N ASN A 847 -14.54 -37.93 28.77
CA ASN A 847 -14.71 -39.01 27.81
C ASN A 847 -15.81 -38.70 26.79
N LYS A 848 -16.89 -38.05 27.19
CA LYS A 848 -17.93 -37.57 26.25
C LYS A 848 -17.43 -36.49 25.31
N ILE A 849 -16.65 -35.54 25.82
CA ILE A 849 -16.00 -34.49 24.98
C ILE A 849 -15.01 -35.14 24.01
N MET A 850 -14.16 -36.04 24.48
CA MET A 850 -13.21 -36.79 23.67
C MET A 850 -13.90 -37.56 22.53
N GLY A 851 -14.99 -38.22 22.83
CA GLY A 851 -15.80 -38.94 21.84
C GLY A 851 -16.32 -38.01 20.75
N LYS A 852 -16.78 -36.81 21.11
CA LYS A 852 -17.21 -35.78 20.16
C LYS A 852 -16.06 -35.25 19.31
N LEU A 853 -14.94 -34.86 19.96
CA LEU A 853 -13.76 -34.38 19.26
C LEU A 853 -13.20 -35.39 18.27
N ASN A 854 -13.12 -36.66 18.66
CA ASN A 854 -12.66 -37.71 17.76
C ASN A 854 -13.59 -37.90 16.55
N ALA A 855 -14.91 -37.81 16.75
CA ALA A 855 -15.88 -37.84 15.63
C ALA A 855 -15.70 -36.62 14.70
N ASP A 856 -15.52 -35.42 15.23
CA ASP A 856 -15.33 -34.20 14.48
C ASP A 856 -13.99 -34.22 13.70
N ILE A 857 -12.91 -34.72 14.34
CA ILE A 857 -11.59 -34.92 13.72
C ILE A 857 -11.69 -35.92 12.57
N GLU A 858 -12.27 -37.11 12.82
CA GLU A 858 -12.42 -38.14 11.79
C GLU A 858 -13.31 -37.68 10.63
N GLY A 859 -14.40 -36.98 10.92
CA GLY A 859 -15.29 -36.41 9.90
C GLY A 859 -14.58 -35.38 9.02
N THR A 860 -13.74 -34.53 9.63
CA THR A 860 -12.99 -33.52 8.91
C THR A 860 -11.82 -34.12 8.15
N GLN A 861 -11.11 -35.09 8.71
CA GLN A 861 -10.06 -35.84 8.01
C GLN A 861 -10.61 -36.54 6.75
N LYS A 862 -11.77 -37.19 6.85
CA LYS A 862 -12.45 -37.83 5.73
C LYS A 862 -12.84 -36.82 4.63
N ARG A 863 -13.29 -35.62 5.02
CA ARG A 863 -13.59 -34.53 4.07
C ARG A 863 -12.34 -34.04 3.34
N ILE A 864 -11.27 -33.77 4.06
CA ILE A 864 -9.99 -33.28 3.50
C ILE A 864 -9.31 -34.36 2.66
N ALA A 865 -9.50 -35.65 2.98
CA ALA A 865 -8.97 -36.77 2.22
C ALA A 865 -9.79 -37.10 0.94
N ASN A 866 -10.98 -36.51 0.78
CA ASN A 866 -11.81 -36.77 -0.41
C ASN A 866 -11.32 -35.91 -1.60
N PRO A 867 -10.79 -36.53 -2.68
CA PRO A 867 -10.28 -35.77 -3.84
C PRO A 867 -11.32 -34.85 -4.47
N LYS A 868 -12.56 -35.30 -4.58
CA LYS A 868 -13.66 -34.49 -5.13
C LYS A 868 -13.98 -33.26 -4.28
N PHE A 869 -13.81 -33.33 -2.97
CA PHE A 869 -13.97 -32.18 -2.10
C PHE A 869 -12.80 -31.20 -2.27
N VAL A 870 -11.56 -31.71 -2.32
CA VAL A 870 -10.37 -30.88 -2.48
C VAL A 870 -10.34 -30.16 -3.82
N GLU A 871 -10.80 -30.80 -4.90
CA GLU A 871 -10.85 -30.24 -6.24
C GLU A 871 -11.95 -29.17 -6.41
N ASN A 872 -13.11 -29.34 -5.74
CA ASN A 872 -14.28 -28.49 -5.95
C ASN A 872 -14.53 -27.48 -4.82
N ALA A 873 -13.91 -27.64 -3.66
CA ALA A 873 -14.10 -26.72 -2.55
C ALA A 873 -13.32 -25.42 -2.76
N PRO A 874 -13.93 -24.24 -2.49
CA PRO A 874 -13.22 -22.98 -2.47
C PRO A 874 -12.02 -23.04 -1.53
N ALA A 875 -10.90 -22.40 -1.90
CA ALA A 875 -9.64 -22.46 -1.14
C ALA A 875 -9.79 -22.04 0.34
N HIS A 876 -10.68 -21.08 0.63
CA HIS A 876 -10.96 -20.67 2.00
C HIS A 876 -11.66 -21.74 2.83
N VAL A 877 -12.58 -22.51 2.24
CA VAL A 877 -13.26 -23.61 2.92
C VAL A 877 -12.29 -24.75 3.24
N LEU A 878 -11.35 -25.01 2.35
CA LEU A 878 -10.29 -26.01 2.61
C LEU A 878 -9.34 -25.54 3.72
N ALA A 879 -8.96 -24.26 3.70
CA ALA A 879 -8.12 -23.68 4.76
C ALA A 879 -8.82 -23.70 6.11
N GLU A 880 -10.09 -23.35 6.19
CA GLU A 880 -10.89 -23.38 7.42
C GLU A 880 -11.02 -24.82 7.99
N ASN A 881 -11.26 -25.81 7.13
CA ASN A 881 -11.31 -27.20 7.58
C ASN A 881 -9.95 -27.70 8.10
N LYS A 882 -8.83 -27.29 7.50
CA LYS A 882 -7.49 -27.60 8.00
C LYS A 882 -7.20 -26.93 9.34
N GLU A 883 -7.60 -25.68 9.50
CA GLU A 883 -7.46 -24.96 10.76
C GLU A 883 -8.29 -25.57 11.87
N ARG A 884 -9.56 -25.89 11.62
CA ARG A 884 -10.44 -26.61 12.56
C ARG A 884 -9.86 -27.97 12.97
N LEU A 885 -9.32 -28.71 12.00
CA LEU A 885 -8.68 -30.00 12.30
C LEU A 885 -7.49 -29.82 13.26
N THR A 886 -6.65 -28.81 13.04
CA THR A 886 -5.51 -28.49 13.91
C THR A 886 -5.99 -28.11 15.32
N GLN A 887 -7.02 -27.27 15.42
CA GLN A 887 -7.61 -26.84 16.69
C GLN A 887 -8.20 -28.01 17.46
N TRP A 888 -9.00 -28.85 16.81
CA TRP A 888 -9.62 -30.01 17.48
C TRP A 888 -8.60 -31.07 17.86
N THR A 889 -7.56 -31.30 17.08
CA THR A 889 -6.47 -32.22 17.43
C THR A 889 -5.75 -31.74 18.68
N ALA A 890 -5.40 -30.45 18.76
CA ALA A 890 -4.78 -29.88 19.94
C ALA A 890 -5.70 -29.91 21.18
N GLU A 891 -7.01 -29.73 20.97
CA GLU A 891 -8.00 -29.87 22.07
C GLU A 891 -8.15 -31.31 22.53
N ALA A 892 -8.17 -32.29 21.62
CA ALA A 892 -8.21 -33.71 21.95
C ALA A 892 -6.98 -34.15 22.73
N GLU A 893 -5.78 -33.66 22.38
CA GLU A 893 -4.57 -33.91 23.14
C GLU A 893 -4.64 -33.37 24.59
N ARG A 894 -5.21 -32.17 24.77
CA ARG A 894 -5.42 -31.58 26.09
C ARG A 894 -6.40 -32.39 26.92
N VAL A 895 -7.52 -32.80 26.29
CA VAL A 895 -8.54 -33.64 26.96
C VAL A 895 -7.95 -35.02 27.33
N ALA A 896 -7.15 -35.63 26.45
CA ALA A 896 -6.45 -36.86 26.73
C ALA A 896 -5.56 -36.75 27.97
N LYS A 897 -4.70 -35.74 28.04
CA LYS A 897 -3.85 -35.46 29.21
C LYS A 897 -4.66 -35.26 30.49
N ALA A 898 -5.82 -34.60 30.38
CA ALA A 898 -6.70 -34.39 31.53
C ALA A 898 -7.31 -35.72 32.00
N ILE A 899 -7.68 -36.63 31.12
CA ILE A 899 -8.17 -37.98 31.44
C ILE A 899 -7.07 -38.79 32.11
N ASP A 900 -5.84 -38.79 31.56
CA ASP A 900 -4.69 -39.49 32.11
C ASP A 900 -4.40 -39.02 33.56
N ARG A 901 -4.44 -37.71 33.78
CA ARG A 901 -4.27 -37.13 35.14
C ARG A 901 -5.38 -37.55 36.11
N LEU A 902 -6.62 -37.68 35.65
CA LEU A 902 -7.70 -38.18 36.48
C LEU A 902 -7.52 -39.68 36.82
N ASP A 903 -6.96 -40.46 35.90
CA ASP A 903 -6.62 -41.87 36.14
C ASP A 903 -5.50 -42.03 37.14
N GLU A 904 -4.51 -41.13 37.18
CA GLU A 904 -3.47 -41.10 38.22
C GLU A 904 -4.01 -40.75 39.60
N MET A 905 -5.19 -40.15 39.71
CA MET A 905 -5.82 -39.77 40.97
C MET A 905 -6.61 -40.89 41.65
N ILE A 906 -7.00 -41.92 40.92
CA ILE A 906 -7.76 -43.06 41.41
C ILE A 906 -6.83 -44.10 42.04
#